data_5f21c4b35a1b2bbaf8e415e4388c1715
#
_entry.id   5f21c4b35a1b2bbaf8e415e4388c1715
#
_cell.length_a   1.000
_cell.length_b   1.000
_cell.length_c   1.000
_cell.angle_alpha   90.00
_cell.angle_beta   90.00
_cell.angle_gamma   90.00
#
_symmetry.space_group_name_H-M   'P 1'
#
loop_
_entity.id
_entity.type
_entity.pdbx_description
1 polymer ?
#
loop_
_entity_poly.entity_id
_entity_poly.type
_entity_poly.pdbx_seq_one_letter_code
_entity_poly.pdbx_strand_id
1 'polypeptide(L)'
;MPAHRRAALVTLTATVLALGTPGLATPAPAAGAAASSDVYVSPAGDDHADGTARHPVRTLDRARDLVRARVAHLSADLTVHLAPGTYRRTKPLVLDARDSGAGGHRVIWQGTGDDTLISGGRRVTGWQRVPGRAGLWSAPAPQGLRDTRQLYVDGVRAQRARGAVPVTLTQTATGYTASSDTIAHWKHPADAEFVYTSGEALWNIERNGLGQWTEPRCRIAAAEGTTITMTQPCWDNSNKRVEFPDIPGRTVSMVGPGRLTNGGEPSYVENAYELLDQPGEWYLDRSAHRVYYLPRKGEQVARADVEAAAAEKLVEGRGTADAPVHDIAFRGIEFGYATWLTPSTPEGFSEIQAGYTVTGDKGWATQGLCQYVAGGTCPFASWTKMPGNVTFAYGRRIEFADDVFAHLGASGLELGAGSADSTVSGSVFTDISGNGVEIGGVDGQTPASGVQVTDNHLYGLPREYHGGVAILNGYTERDTIAHNQIDHVGYSAVSLGWGGWPDKIGDAATPNPSHDNAVRNNLIFDYMQMLDDGGGIYTQGLTGTSMTDGEKVTGNVIHDQWGLGKSVYTDNGCTYETVEGNVLYHASYANVASRHTDYRDALGNNDPTLVKDNWWEEGTADGDNKGLVTTGNTIMTGLSDVPPDVLGNAGLEPAYRHLLDRRTGALSVPEAPSRVGTATAGADALWVTFNPAFADGGSPVTGYTARAYDATGSQVAEESVSAAEFKRTALIHLGVPAGGPVTVAVSARNARGESAPSLASAPLAPTAATTLPAAPTAPKLRTSATAATLAWTPPTGTGDARVTGYRVTVSDGRAPIDVTGRDVLVTQPSAKGMFRVIGGLTPGTAYTVTVAAVTAAGLGPAATVTATTRSTTQ
;
A
#
# COMPACT_ATOMS: atom_id res chain seq x y z
N MET A 1 9.76 -47.38 26.36
CA MET A 1 10.30 -47.93 27.64
C MET A 1 11.11 -46.84 28.30
N PRO A 2 10.92 -46.60 29.62
CA PRO A 2 11.27 -45.34 30.27
C PRO A 2 12.57 -45.35 31.04
N ALA A 3 13.10 -44.19 31.33
CA ALA A 3 14.05 -44.02 32.43
C ALA A 3 13.89 -42.63 33.09
N HIS A 4 13.47 -42.71 34.35
CA HIS A 4 13.37 -41.68 35.38
C HIS A 4 14.71 -41.04 35.73
N ARG A 5 14.69 -39.74 36.15
CA ARG A 5 15.47 -39.21 37.31
C ARG A 5 14.77 -37.94 37.84
N ARG A 6 14.16 -38.01 38.89
CA ARG A 6 14.23 -37.70 40.34
C ARG A 6 14.66 -36.28 40.66
N ALA A 7 13.67 -35.60 41.31
CA ALA A 7 13.79 -34.35 42.01
C ALA A 7 14.67 -34.49 43.30
N ALA A 8 15.38 -33.42 43.66
CA ALA A 8 16.00 -33.26 44.97
C ALA A 8 15.32 -32.09 45.70
N LEU A 9 14.71 -32.44 46.80
CA LEU A 9 14.08 -31.55 47.81
C LEU A 9 15.18 -31.11 48.79
N VAL A 10 15.37 -29.80 49.00
CA VAL A 10 16.19 -29.29 50.08
C VAL A 10 15.28 -28.68 51.15
N THR A 11 15.26 -29.30 52.31
CA THR A 11 14.56 -28.87 53.53
C THR A 11 15.51 -27.97 54.33
N LEU A 12 15.08 -26.76 54.67
CA LEU A 12 15.76 -25.92 55.67
C LEU A 12 14.90 -25.82 56.96
N THR A 13 15.51 -26.24 58.02
CA THR A 13 14.95 -26.31 59.38
C THR A 13 14.87 -24.93 60.01
N ALA A 14 13.74 -24.63 60.62
CA ALA A 14 13.50 -23.44 61.44
C ALA A 14 14.01 -23.67 62.88
N THR A 15 14.74 -22.69 63.39
CA THR A 15 15.06 -22.61 64.82
C THR A 15 14.25 -21.51 65.47
N VAL A 16 13.40 -21.89 66.40
CA VAL A 16 12.58 -20.98 67.24
C VAL A 16 13.39 -20.55 68.44
N LEU A 17 13.50 -19.26 68.74
CA LEU A 17 13.81 -18.74 70.04
C LEU A 17 12.74 -17.73 70.44
N ALA A 18 12.02 -18.04 71.53
CA ALA A 18 11.01 -17.20 72.12
C ALA A 18 11.62 -16.38 73.27
N LEU A 19 11.11 -15.15 73.42
CA LEU A 19 10.68 -14.56 74.70
C LEU A 19 10.83 -13.03 74.71
N GLY A 20 9.72 -12.34 75.01
CA GLY A 20 9.74 -10.95 75.39
C GLY A 20 8.53 -10.14 74.93
N THR A 21 7.43 -10.15 75.70
CA THR A 21 6.34 -9.14 75.67
C THR A 21 6.55 -8.14 76.82
N PRO A 22 5.91 -6.97 76.90
CA PRO A 22 4.89 -6.34 76.05
C PRO A 22 5.14 -4.85 75.77
N GLY A 23 4.52 -4.34 74.77
CA GLY A 23 4.27 -2.93 74.53
C GLY A 23 3.13 -2.77 73.53
N LEU A 24 1.95 -2.44 74.00
CA LEU A 24 0.83 -2.01 73.19
C LEU A 24 1.18 -0.71 72.43
N ALA A 25 1.65 -0.81 71.24
CA ALA A 25 1.67 0.30 70.28
C ALA A 25 0.31 0.29 69.54
N THR A 26 -0.45 1.36 69.69
CA THR A 26 -1.59 1.66 68.85
C THR A 26 -1.18 1.59 67.37
N PRO A 27 -1.91 0.88 66.50
CA PRO A 27 -1.61 0.91 65.06
C PRO A 27 -1.78 2.36 64.59
N ALA A 28 -0.71 2.91 64.03
CA ALA A 28 -0.82 4.13 63.21
C ALA A 28 -1.91 3.88 62.16
N PRO A 29 -2.74 4.88 61.83
CA PRO A 29 -3.69 4.73 60.75
C PRO A 29 -2.90 4.37 59.49
N ALA A 30 -3.29 3.28 58.85
CA ALA A 30 -2.77 2.91 57.54
C ALA A 30 -2.83 4.17 56.69
N ALA A 31 -1.68 4.63 56.19
CA ALA A 31 -1.64 5.67 55.19
C ALA A 31 -2.64 5.26 54.11
N GLY A 32 -3.73 6.01 53.98
CA GLY A 32 -4.73 5.73 52.97
C GLY A 32 -4.00 5.61 51.66
N ALA A 33 -4.16 4.49 50.94
CA ALA A 33 -3.69 4.35 49.60
C ALA A 33 -4.13 5.61 48.84
N ALA A 34 -3.18 6.38 48.35
CA ALA A 34 -3.48 7.55 47.50
C ALA A 34 -4.50 7.09 46.46
N ALA A 35 -5.65 7.76 46.42
CA ALA A 35 -6.68 7.37 45.42
C ALA A 35 -6.02 7.42 44.06
N SER A 36 -6.05 6.29 43.34
CA SER A 36 -5.53 6.20 41.98
C SER A 36 -6.13 7.33 41.15
N SER A 37 -5.31 8.07 40.42
CA SER A 37 -5.76 9.08 39.46
C SER A 37 -6.44 8.47 38.23
N ASP A 38 -6.44 7.16 38.10
CA ASP A 38 -6.94 6.43 36.95
C ASP A 38 -8.44 6.62 36.72
N VAL A 39 -8.81 6.52 35.42
CA VAL A 39 -10.19 6.61 34.96
C VAL A 39 -10.58 5.26 34.32
N TYR A 40 -11.77 4.77 34.72
CA TYR A 40 -12.28 3.51 34.17
C TYR A 40 -13.50 3.77 33.29
N VAL A 41 -13.49 3.15 32.11
CA VAL A 41 -14.53 3.28 31.08
C VAL A 41 -15.05 1.91 30.70
N SER A 42 -16.36 1.77 30.57
CA SER A 42 -16.99 0.53 30.12
C SER A 42 -18.21 0.86 29.24
N PRO A 43 -18.46 0.13 28.13
CA PRO A 43 -19.68 0.30 27.35
C PRO A 43 -20.97 0.15 28.20
N ALA A 44 -20.91 -0.59 29.31
CA ALA A 44 -21.98 -0.76 30.28
C ALA A 44 -21.95 0.26 31.44
N GLY A 45 -21.04 1.23 31.43
CA GLY A 45 -20.87 2.23 32.47
C GLY A 45 -21.95 3.33 32.45
N ASP A 46 -21.79 4.32 33.33
CA ASP A 46 -22.71 5.46 33.45
C ASP A 46 -21.89 6.78 33.48
N ASP A 47 -22.23 7.74 32.62
CA ASP A 47 -21.51 9.03 32.55
C ASP A 47 -21.76 9.96 33.75
N HIS A 48 -22.72 9.61 34.65
CA HIS A 48 -22.88 10.27 35.93
C HIS A 48 -21.95 9.71 37.03
N ALA A 49 -21.26 8.60 36.71
CA ALA A 49 -20.32 7.98 37.63
C ALA A 49 -19.03 8.80 37.79
N ASP A 50 -18.26 8.47 38.83
CA ASP A 50 -17.01 9.15 39.19
C ASP A 50 -15.78 8.63 38.40
N GLY A 51 -15.94 7.57 37.60
CA GLY A 51 -14.88 6.97 36.80
C GLY A 51 -13.91 6.10 37.59
N THR A 52 -14.32 5.61 38.76
CA THR A 52 -13.55 4.59 39.49
C THR A 52 -13.77 3.19 38.91
N ALA A 53 -12.92 2.23 39.28
CA ALA A 53 -13.04 0.83 38.81
C ALA A 53 -14.41 0.19 39.18
N ARG A 54 -15.05 0.65 40.28
CA ARG A 54 -16.37 0.16 40.67
C ARG A 54 -17.53 0.90 40.00
N HIS A 55 -17.27 2.13 39.56
CA HIS A 55 -18.26 3.00 38.95
C HIS A 55 -17.67 3.60 37.65
N PRO A 56 -17.47 2.80 36.62
CA PRO A 56 -16.88 3.27 35.36
C PRO A 56 -17.84 4.20 34.62
N VAL A 57 -17.27 5.17 33.89
CA VAL A 57 -18.04 5.99 32.95
C VAL A 57 -18.32 5.21 31.70
N ARG A 58 -19.28 5.67 30.88
CA ARG A 58 -19.67 4.99 29.64
C ARG A 58 -18.92 5.46 28.43
N THR A 59 -18.72 6.77 28.31
CA THR A 59 -18.22 7.37 27.07
C THR A 59 -16.77 7.86 27.20
N LEU A 60 -16.04 7.79 26.10
CA LEU A 60 -14.68 8.34 26.00
C LEU A 60 -14.65 9.86 26.25
N ASP A 61 -15.72 10.58 25.84
CA ASP A 61 -15.83 12.02 26.09
C ASP A 61 -15.90 12.34 27.60
N ARG A 62 -16.68 11.55 28.34
CA ARG A 62 -16.75 11.72 29.78
C ARG A 62 -15.44 11.36 30.48
N ALA A 63 -14.76 10.30 29.98
CA ALA A 63 -13.44 9.95 30.48
C ALA A 63 -12.44 11.09 30.25
N ARG A 64 -12.42 11.67 29.04
CA ARG A 64 -11.59 12.85 28.73
C ARG A 64 -11.88 14.01 29.69
N ASP A 65 -13.13 14.30 30.00
CA ASP A 65 -13.49 15.39 30.92
C ASP A 65 -12.97 15.12 32.35
N LEU A 66 -12.95 13.85 32.77
CA LEU A 66 -12.32 13.44 34.03
C LEU A 66 -10.80 13.55 34.01
N VAL A 67 -10.17 13.20 32.88
CA VAL A 67 -8.73 13.41 32.65
C VAL A 67 -8.39 14.88 32.81
N ARG A 68 -9.09 15.79 32.12
CA ARG A 68 -8.88 17.24 32.19
C ARG A 68 -8.96 17.78 33.64
N ALA A 69 -9.82 17.20 34.46
CA ALA A 69 -9.93 17.59 35.84
C ALA A 69 -8.75 17.11 36.71
N ARG A 70 -7.95 16.15 36.24
CA ARG A 70 -6.90 15.48 37.03
C ARG A 70 -5.49 15.79 36.54
N VAL A 71 -5.28 16.11 35.24
CA VAL A 71 -3.95 16.25 34.64
C VAL A 71 -3.09 17.35 35.31
N ALA A 72 -3.67 18.41 35.85
CA ALA A 72 -2.91 19.50 36.46
C ALA A 72 -2.11 19.08 37.73
N HIS A 73 -2.39 17.93 38.29
CA HIS A 73 -1.83 17.46 39.55
C HIS A 73 -1.28 16.04 39.50
N LEU A 74 -0.77 15.62 38.33
CA LEU A 74 -0.21 14.28 38.18
C LEU A 74 1.05 14.12 39.03
N SER A 75 1.13 13.01 39.73
CA SER A 75 2.33 12.52 40.43
C SER A 75 2.82 11.16 39.91
N ALA A 76 2.09 10.59 38.97
CA ALA A 76 2.37 9.40 38.19
C ALA A 76 1.58 9.50 36.88
N ASP A 77 1.84 8.58 35.93
CA ASP A 77 1.02 8.46 34.75
C ASP A 77 -0.45 8.23 35.12
N LEU A 78 -1.35 8.84 34.33
CA LEU A 78 -2.80 8.67 34.48
C LEU A 78 -3.27 7.67 33.45
N THR A 79 -3.82 6.53 33.85
CA THR A 79 -4.35 5.54 32.92
C THR A 79 -5.87 5.63 32.81
N VAL A 80 -6.35 5.70 31.56
CA VAL A 80 -7.77 5.53 31.20
C VAL A 80 -7.96 4.07 30.78
N HIS A 81 -8.50 3.25 31.68
CA HIS A 81 -8.73 1.83 31.45
C HIS A 81 -10.03 1.62 30.65
N LEU A 82 -9.91 1.14 29.43
CA LEU A 82 -11.05 0.81 28.58
C LEU A 82 -11.37 -0.68 28.72
N ALA A 83 -12.52 -0.99 29.29
CA ALA A 83 -13.00 -2.37 29.36
C ALA A 83 -13.26 -2.93 27.95
N PRO A 84 -13.17 -4.27 27.77
CA PRO A 84 -13.51 -4.89 26.49
C PRO A 84 -14.89 -4.50 25.98
N GLY A 85 -15.00 -4.28 24.68
CA GLY A 85 -16.25 -3.95 23.99
C GLY A 85 -16.11 -2.78 23.01
N THR A 86 -17.20 -2.44 22.35
CA THR A 86 -17.22 -1.45 21.27
C THR A 86 -17.61 -0.06 21.76
N TYR A 87 -16.73 0.89 21.62
CA TYR A 87 -16.95 2.32 21.87
C TYR A 87 -17.30 3.04 20.58
N ARG A 88 -18.60 3.13 20.26
CA ARG A 88 -19.09 3.69 18.99
C ARG A 88 -19.00 5.20 18.98
N ARG A 89 -18.39 5.73 17.90
CA ARG A 89 -18.22 7.16 17.67
C ARG A 89 -19.16 7.66 16.57
N THR A 90 -19.73 8.82 16.78
CA THR A 90 -20.44 9.61 15.74
C THR A 90 -19.72 10.92 15.44
N LYS A 91 -18.78 11.27 16.32
CA LYS A 91 -17.84 12.38 16.22
C LYS A 91 -16.51 11.91 16.79
N PRO A 92 -15.37 12.47 16.37
CA PRO A 92 -14.07 12.08 16.90
C PRO A 92 -13.97 12.33 18.42
N LEU A 93 -13.15 11.53 19.08
CA LEU A 93 -12.60 11.92 20.40
C LEU A 93 -11.59 13.03 20.12
N VAL A 94 -11.97 14.27 20.47
CA VAL A 94 -11.09 15.42 20.26
C VAL A 94 -10.23 15.63 21.50
N LEU A 95 -8.90 15.61 21.30
CA LEU A 95 -7.89 15.88 22.31
C LEU A 95 -7.15 17.17 21.95
N ASP A 96 -6.90 18.01 22.93
CA ASP A 96 -6.12 19.24 22.79
C ASP A 96 -5.08 19.39 23.93
N ALA A 97 -4.38 20.50 23.99
CA ALA A 97 -3.35 20.71 25.00
C ALA A 97 -3.82 20.47 26.46
N ARG A 98 -5.13 20.61 26.72
CA ARG A 98 -5.71 20.37 28.05
C ARG A 98 -5.81 18.89 28.42
N ASP A 99 -5.65 18.01 27.46
CA ASP A 99 -5.70 16.54 27.62
C ASP A 99 -4.30 15.94 27.76
N SER A 100 -3.28 16.77 27.63
CA SER A 100 -1.87 16.39 27.63
C SER A 100 -1.39 16.00 29.01
N GLY A 101 -0.39 15.14 29.09
CA GLY A 101 0.30 14.83 30.34
C GLY A 101 0.96 16.05 30.97
N ALA A 102 1.27 15.99 32.27
CA ALA A 102 1.89 17.09 32.98
C ALA A 102 2.94 16.59 33.98
N GLY A 103 3.90 17.45 34.33
CA GLY A 103 4.92 17.13 35.32
C GLY A 103 5.86 15.99 34.93
N GLY A 104 5.99 15.68 33.66
CA GLY A 104 6.77 14.53 33.17
C GLY A 104 5.99 13.21 33.11
N HIS A 105 4.68 13.25 33.40
CA HIS A 105 3.78 12.11 33.38
C HIS A 105 2.90 12.12 32.14
N ARG A 106 2.43 10.93 31.71
CA ARG A 106 1.58 10.71 30.53
C ARG A 106 0.12 10.48 30.89
N VAL A 107 -0.74 10.67 29.90
CA VAL A 107 -2.12 10.17 29.88
C VAL A 107 -2.14 8.94 28.96
N ILE A 108 -2.49 7.77 29.51
CA ILE A 108 -2.47 6.49 28.80
C ILE A 108 -3.90 6.00 28.61
N TRP A 109 -4.36 5.88 27.36
CA TRP A 109 -5.60 5.21 27.00
C TRP A 109 -5.27 3.74 26.77
N GLN A 110 -5.71 2.87 27.68
CA GLN A 110 -5.33 1.46 27.71
C GLN A 110 -6.53 0.55 27.51
N GLY A 111 -6.53 -0.23 26.43
CA GLY A 111 -7.42 -1.39 26.28
C GLY A 111 -7.05 -2.47 27.31
N THR A 112 -8.05 -3.03 27.99
CA THR A 112 -7.82 -4.05 29.01
C THR A 112 -8.15 -5.48 28.56
N GLY A 113 -8.33 -5.69 27.26
CA GLY A 113 -8.57 -7.00 26.63
C GLY A 113 -8.55 -6.89 25.13
N ASP A 114 -8.49 -8.03 24.46
CA ASP A 114 -8.30 -8.15 22.99
C ASP A 114 -9.47 -7.56 22.17
N ASP A 115 -10.63 -7.33 22.78
CA ASP A 115 -11.84 -6.85 22.12
C ASP A 115 -12.14 -5.36 22.43
N THR A 116 -11.14 -4.54 22.70
CA THR A 116 -11.35 -3.11 22.95
C THR A 116 -11.33 -2.35 21.63
N LEU A 117 -12.52 -1.98 21.13
CA LEU A 117 -12.70 -1.36 19.81
C LEU A 117 -13.25 0.06 19.90
N ILE A 118 -12.54 1.05 19.36
CA ILE A 118 -13.08 2.39 19.06
C ILE A 118 -13.58 2.37 17.61
N SER A 119 -14.93 2.41 17.45
CA SER A 119 -15.59 2.17 16.18
C SER A 119 -16.32 3.40 15.64
N GLY A 120 -16.12 3.71 14.37
CA GLY A 120 -16.92 4.68 13.59
C GLY A 120 -18.16 4.06 12.92
N GLY A 121 -18.37 2.76 13.10
CA GLY A 121 -19.42 2.00 12.42
C GLY A 121 -20.82 2.18 12.98
N ARG A 122 -21.80 1.90 12.15
CA ARG A 122 -23.21 1.79 12.48
C ARG A 122 -23.74 0.45 12.05
N ARG A 123 -24.37 -0.25 12.96
CA ARG A 123 -24.93 -1.57 12.71
C ARG A 123 -26.09 -1.53 11.75
N VAL A 124 -26.05 -2.35 10.70
CA VAL A 124 -27.15 -2.52 9.73
C VAL A 124 -27.97 -3.76 10.11
N THR A 125 -29.23 -3.57 10.40
CA THR A 125 -30.14 -4.64 10.85
C THR A 125 -31.44 -4.64 10.06
N GLY A 126 -32.26 -5.69 10.20
CA GLY A 126 -33.55 -5.78 9.53
C GLY A 126 -33.43 -6.24 8.08
N TRP A 127 -32.49 -7.09 7.78
CA TRP A 127 -32.25 -7.67 6.48
C TRP A 127 -33.41 -8.52 5.99
N GLN A 128 -33.84 -8.28 4.76
CA GLN A 128 -34.91 -8.99 4.06
C GLN A 128 -34.51 -9.29 2.62
N ARG A 129 -35.00 -10.38 2.08
CA ARG A 129 -34.80 -10.74 0.66
C ARG A 129 -35.49 -9.72 -0.24
N VAL A 130 -34.87 -9.32 -1.34
CA VAL A 130 -35.45 -8.43 -2.34
C VAL A 130 -36.34 -9.27 -3.27
N PRO A 131 -37.66 -8.96 -3.36
CA PRO A 131 -38.55 -9.67 -4.27
C PRO A 131 -38.07 -9.56 -5.73
N GLY A 132 -38.10 -10.67 -6.46
CA GLY A 132 -37.74 -10.70 -7.89
C GLY A 132 -36.25 -10.64 -8.19
N ARG A 133 -35.38 -10.57 -7.19
CA ARG A 133 -33.91 -10.59 -7.34
C ARG A 133 -33.33 -11.73 -6.50
N ALA A 134 -33.01 -12.85 -7.16
CA ALA A 134 -32.50 -14.05 -6.50
C ALA A 134 -31.20 -13.71 -5.75
N GLY A 135 -31.10 -14.15 -4.49
CA GLY A 135 -29.90 -13.97 -3.65
C GLY A 135 -29.73 -12.57 -3.04
N LEU A 136 -30.35 -11.52 -3.58
CA LEU A 136 -30.19 -10.15 -3.09
C LEU A 136 -30.96 -9.89 -1.80
N TRP A 137 -30.31 -9.24 -0.84
CA TRP A 137 -30.89 -8.80 0.41
C TRP A 137 -30.87 -7.28 0.52
N SER A 138 -31.78 -6.73 1.31
CA SER A 138 -31.75 -5.31 1.64
C SER A 138 -32.19 -5.06 3.07
N ALA A 139 -31.66 -3.99 3.65
CA ALA A 139 -32.02 -3.52 4.99
C ALA A 139 -32.23 -1.99 4.98
N PRO A 140 -32.99 -1.42 5.92
CA PRO A 140 -33.00 0.01 6.12
C PRO A 140 -31.58 0.51 6.45
N ALA A 141 -31.16 1.61 5.86
CA ALA A 141 -29.93 2.27 6.27
C ALA A 141 -30.04 2.72 7.75
N PRO A 142 -28.99 2.58 8.56
CA PRO A 142 -29.02 3.03 9.95
C PRO A 142 -29.42 4.49 10.10
N GLN A 143 -30.14 4.80 11.16
CA GLN A 143 -30.59 6.17 11.42
C GLN A 143 -29.43 7.15 11.43
N GLY A 144 -29.51 8.23 10.64
CA GLY A 144 -28.50 9.27 10.54
C GLY A 144 -27.31 8.89 9.65
N LEU A 145 -27.25 7.70 9.05
CA LEU A 145 -26.33 7.37 7.97
C LEU A 145 -26.83 8.05 6.68
N ARG A 146 -26.07 9.02 6.19
CA ARG A 146 -26.42 9.73 4.95
C ARG A 146 -25.66 9.14 3.76
N ASP A 147 -24.42 8.74 3.98
CA ASP A 147 -23.56 8.12 3.01
C ASP A 147 -22.52 7.24 3.70
N THR A 148 -21.95 6.31 2.97
CA THR A 148 -20.81 5.46 3.37
C THR A 148 -20.14 4.89 2.14
N ARG A 149 -18.84 4.68 2.23
CA ARG A 149 -18.08 4.01 1.18
C ARG A 149 -17.73 2.56 1.53
N GLN A 150 -17.85 2.16 2.80
CA GLN A 150 -17.44 0.85 3.27
C GLN A 150 -18.57 0.16 4.05
N LEU A 151 -18.78 -1.12 3.73
CA LEU A 151 -19.64 -2.04 4.45
C LEU A 151 -18.82 -3.27 4.84
N TYR A 152 -19.07 -3.80 6.03
CA TYR A 152 -18.39 -4.99 6.54
C TYR A 152 -19.42 -6.02 6.99
N VAL A 153 -19.17 -7.29 6.71
CA VAL A 153 -20.03 -8.41 7.13
C VAL A 153 -19.16 -9.39 7.92
N ASP A 154 -19.43 -9.52 9.21
CA ASP A 154 -18.61 -10.30 10.17
C ASP A 154 -17.12 -9.89 10.13
N GLY A 155 -16.86 -8.58 10.03
CA GLY A 155 -15.51 -8.02 9.93
C GLY A 155 -14.84 -8.18 8.55
N VAL A 156 -15.53 -8.71 7.56
CA VAL A 156 -15.00 -8.84 6.19
C VAL A 156 -15.54 -7.73 5.32
N ARG A 157 -14.64 -6.94 4.71
CA ARG A 157 -15.01 -5.84 3.78
C ARG A 157 -15.87 -6.39 2.64
N ALA A 158 -17.03 -5.77 2.43
CA ALA A 158 -17.86 -5.99 1.26
C ALA A 158 -17.42 -5.06 0.12
N GLN A 159 -17.47 -5.57 -1.12
CA GLN A 159 -17.10 -4.83 -2.31
C GLN A 159 -18.23 -3.87 -2.68
N ARG A 160 -17.94 -2.60 -2.96
CA ARG A 160 -18.92 -1.73 -3.64
C ARG A 160 -19.26 -2.34 -5.00
N ALA A 161 -20.54 -2.40 -5.34
CA ALA A 161 -21.00 -2.95 -6.63
C ALA A 161 -20.22 -2.31 -7.78
N ARG A 162 -19.48 -3.11 -8.56
CA ARG A 162 -18.59 -2.63 -9.62
C ARG A 162 -18.56 -3.58 -10.81
N GLY A 163 -18.23 -3.06 -11.99
CA GLY A 163 -18.12 -3.85 -13.20
C GLY A 163 -17.39 -3.12 -14.32
N ALA A 164 -17.22 -3.81 -15.42
CA ALA A 164 -16.76 -3.15 -16.65
C ALA A 164 -17.74 -2.05 -17.07
N VAL A 165 -17.21 -1.00 -17.72
CA VAL A 165 -18.08 0.02 -18.31
C VAL A 165 -18.89 -0.61 -19.43
N PRO A 166 -20.25 -0.59 -19.37
CA PRO A 166 -21.11 -1.37 -20.29
C PRO A 166 -21.26 -0.75 -21.69
N VAL A 167 -20.56 0.34 -21.97
CA VAL A 167 -20.62 1.12 -23.20
C VAL A 167 -19.24 1.57 -23.62
N THR A 168 -19.00 1.76 -24.90
CA THR A 168 -17.80 2.46 -25.38
C THR A 168 -17.96 3.96 -25.14
N LEU A 169 -16.89 4.60 -24.67
CA LEU A 169 -16.85 6.01 -24.31
C LEU A 169 -15.93 6.79 -25.25
N THR A 170 -16.40 7.96 -25.68
CA THR A 170 -15.57 8.96 -26.37
C THR A 170 -15.46 10.19 -25.49
N GLN A 171 -14.26 10.56 -25.08
CA GLN A 171 -14.03 11.67 -24.19
C GLN A 171 -14.42 13.02 -24.79
N THR A 172 -15.01 13.88 -23.97
CA THR A 172 -15.39 15.27 -24.31
C THR A 172 -14.74 16.25 -23.31
N ALA A 173 -14.94 17.52 -23.47
CA ALA A 173 -14.42 18.53 -22.53
C ALA A 173 -14.98 18.40 -21.11
N THR A 174 -16.14 17.82 -20.92
CA THR A 174 -16.85 17.76 -19.64
C THR A 174 -17.21 16.33 -19.20
N GLY A 175 -16.75 15.33 -19.92
CA GLY A 175 -17.05 13.92 -19.63
C GLY A 175 -16.95 13.07 -20.89
N TYR A 176 -18.04 12.40 -21.27
CA TYR A 176 -18.04 11.42 -22.37
C TYR A 176 -19.30 11.49 -23.23
N THR A 177 -19.15 11.03 -24.47
CA THR A 177 -20.25 10.54 -25.30
C THR A 177 -20.21 9.02 -25.30
N ALA A 178 -21.28 8.37 -24.88
CA ALA A 178 -21.41 6.91 -24.81
C ALA A 178 -21.99 6.35 -26.12
N SER A 179 -21.66 5.11 -26.46
CA SER A 179 -22.19 4.39 -27.63
C SER A 179 -23.68 4.04 -27.52
N SER A 180 -24.25 4.10 -26.31
CA SER A 180 -25.67 3.92 -26.04
C SER A 180 -26.07 4.68 -24.77
N ASP A 181 -27.36 4.78 -24.50
CA ASP A 181 -27.98 5.46 -23.35
C ASP A 181 -28.09 4.54 -22.09
N THR A 182 -27.41 3.40 -22.08
CA THR A 182 -27.52 2.40 -21.03
C THR A 182 -27.29 2.98 -19.62
N ILE A 183 -26.26 3.81 -19.43
CA ILE A 183 -25.95 4.41 -18.12
C ILE A 183 -27.01 5.44 -17.71
N ALA A 184 -27.60 6.16 -18.67
CA ALA A 184 -28.67 7.09 -18.38
C ALA A 184 -29.94 6.43 -17.84
N HIS A 185 -30.12 5.13 -18.09
CA HIS A 185 -31.23 4.33 -17.57
C HIS A 185 -30.97 3.65 -16.24
N TRP A 186 -29.77 3.81 -15.67
CA TRP A 186 -29.50 3.32 -14.34
C TRP A 186 -30.37 4.00 -13.30
N LYS A 187 -30.63 3.33 -12.19
CA LYS A 187 -31.49 3.83 -11.12
C LYS A 187 -31.02 5.19 -10.57
N HIS A 188 -29.72 5.34 -10.40
CA HIS A 188 -29.08 6.56 -9.91
C HIS A 188 -27.73 6.77 -10.59
N PRO A 189 -27.68 7.23 -11.85
CA PRO A 189 -26.43 7.37 -12.60
C PRO A 189 -25.41 8.26 -11.90
N ALA A 190 -25.89 9.30 -11.20
CA ALA A 190 -25.03 10.23 -10.46
C ALA A 190 -24.38 9.63 -9.19
N ASP A 191 -24.74 8.42 -8.79
CA ASP A 191 -24.04 7.70 -7.71
C ASP A 191 -22.79 6.98 -8.22
N ALA A 192 -22.73 6.68 -9.52
CA ALA A 192 -21.64 5.93 -10.12
C ALA A 192 -20.34 6.74 -10.20
N GLU A 193 -19.24 6.06 -9.98
CA GLU A 193 -17.89 6.59 -10.04
C GLU A 193 -17.10 5.86 -11.11
N PHE A 194 -16.43 6.60 -11.97
CA PHE A 194 -15.44 6.05 -12.90
C PHE A 194 -14.08 6.04 -12.26
N VAL A 195 -13.40 4.88 -12.30
CA VAL A 195 -12.07 4.65 -11.74
C VAL A 195 -11.08 4.39 -12.85
N TYR A 196 -9.93 5.03 -12.76
CA TYR A 196 -8.89 5.05 -13.81
C TYR A 196 -7.59 4.48 -13.26
N THR A 197 -7.42 3.17 -13.35
CA THR A 197 -6.20 2.49 -12.92
C THR A 197 -5.17 2.46 -14.06
N SER A 198 -3.93 2.72 -13.76
CA SER A 198 -2.84 2.55 -14.74
C SER A 198 -2.58 1.07 -15.04
N GLY A 199 -2.27 0.75 -16.29
CA GLY A 199 -1.89 -0.61 -16.69
C GLY A 199 -2.96 -1.68 -16.47
N GLU A 200 -3.20 -2.54 -17.45
CA GLU A 200 -4.27 -3.53 -17.40
C GLU A 200 -3.75 -4.95 -17.16
N ALA A 201 -2.50 -5.20 -17.51
CA ALA A 201 -1.84 -6.50 -17.38
C ALA A 201 -0.34 -6.31 -17.32
N LEU A 202 0.37 -7.32 -16.83
CA LEU A 202 1.84 -7.26 -16.72
C LEU A 202 2.55 -6.93 -18.03
N TRP A 203 1.99 -7.26 -19.19
CA TRP A 203 2.55 -6.91 -20.49
C TRP A 203 1.85 -5.74 -21.19
N ASN A 204 0.93 -5.06 -20.56
CA ASN A 204 0.26 -3.86 -21.07
C ASN A 204 0.24 -2.76 -20.02
N ILE A 205 1.43 -2.35 -19.61
CA ILE A 205 1.65 -1.41 -18.50
C ILE A 205 1.55 0.06 -18.92
N GLU A 206 1.61 0.34 -20.23
CA GLU A 206 1.49 1.70 -20.74
C GLU A 206 0.04 2.01 -21.12
N ARG A 207 -0.60 2.83 -20.32
CA ARG A 207 -1.84 3.51 -20.71
C ARG A 207 -1.54 4.95 -21.09
N ASN A 208 -2.00 5.32 -22.26
CA ASN A 208 -1.85 6.69 -22.72
C ASN A 208 -2.54 7.66 -21.78
N GLY A 209 -1.79 8.55 -21.17
CA GLY A 209 -2.31 9.69 -20.44
C GLY A 209 -2.52 9.53 -18.95
N LEU A 210 -2.39 8.34 -18.38
CA LEU A 210 -2.37 8.11 -16.93
C LEU A 210 -0.94 7.88 -16.44
N GLY A 211 -0.60 8.48 -15.31
CA GLY A 211 0.59 8.09 -14.54
C GLY A 211 0.43 6.65 -14.04
N GLN A 212 1.48 5.87 -14.15
CA GLN A 212 1.47 4.45 -13.76
C GLN A 212 1.33 4.26 -12.24
N TRP A 213 1.51 5.33 -11.47
CA TRP A 213 1.56 5.39 -10.02
C TRP A 213 0.29 5.95 -9.36
N THR A 214 -0.79 6.15 -10.12
CA THR A 214 -1.99 6.84 -9.62
C THR A 214 -3.28 6.14 -10.05
N GLU A 215 -4.32 6.23 -9.22
CA GLU A 215 -5.66 5.73 -9.50
C GLU A 215 -6.72 6.77 -9.15
N PRO A 216 -6.87 7.83 -9.97
CA PRO A 216 -7.92 8.83 -9.76
C PRO A 216 -9.32 8.25 -9.98
N ARG A 217 -10.31 8.87 -9.34
CA ARG A 217 -11.73 8.55 -9.52
C ARG A 217 -12.60 9.78 -9.46
N CYS A 218 -13.57 9.83 -10.36
CA CYS A 218 -14.54 10.92 -10.46
C CYS A 218 -15.95 10.37 -10.64
N ARG A 219 -16.90 11.07 -10.03
CA ARG A 219 -18.32 10.71 -10.14
C ARG A 219 -18.94 11.24 -11.44
N ILE A 220 -20.00 10.58 -11.88
CA ILE A 220 -20.92 11.09 -12.88
C ILE A 220 -21.74 12.21 -12.22
N ALA A 221 -21.81 13.39 -12.86
CA ALA A 221 -22.71 14.46 -12.46
C ALA A 221 -24.13 14.25 -13.02
N ALA A 222 -24.19 13.86 -14.30
CA ALA A 222 -25.44 13.57 -15.00
C ALA A 222 -25.19 12.60 -16.18
N ALA A 223 -26.17 11.77 -16.50
CA ALA A 223 -26.24 11.00 -17.74
C ALA A 223 -27.60 11.24 -18.42
N GLU A 224 -27.57 11.82 -19.62
CA GLU A 224 -28.77 12.17 -20.42
C GLU A 224 -28.61 11.64 -21.85
N GLY A 225 -29.41 10.64 -22.20
CA GLY A 225 -29.22 9.90 -23.44
C GLY A 225 -27.82 9.32 -23.51
N THR A 226 -27.05 9.66 -24.52
CA THR A 226 -25.64 9.21 -24.67
C THR A 226 -24.62 10.17 -24.05
N THR A 227 -25.04 11.29 -23.48
CA THR A 227 -24.14 12.29 -22.88
C THR A 227 -23.90 11.97 -21.39
N ILE A 228 -22.66 11.81 -21.00
CA ILE A 228 -22.24 11.65 -19.61
C ILE A 228 -21.42 12.87 -19.21
N THR A 229 -21.90 13.62 -18.22
CA THR A 229 -21.19 14.76 -17.64
C THR A 229 -20.57 14.34 -16.33
N MET A 230 -19.30 14.66 -16.14
CA MET A 230 -18.55 14.33 -14.92
C MET A 230 -18.60 15.49 -13.91
N THR A 231 -18.42 15.17 -12.62
CA THR A 231 -18.41 16.19 -11.55
C THR A 231 -17.20 17.12 -11.66
N GLN A 232 -17.42 18.37 -11.32
CA GLN A 232 -16.37 19.39 -11.16
C GLN A 232 -16.18 19.71 -9.66
N PRO A 233 -14.95 19.97 -9.18
CA PRO A 233 -13.71 20.17 -9.95
C PRO A 233 -12.94 18.88 -10.29
N CYS A 234 -13.39 17.67 -9.83
CA CYS A 234 -12.68 16.42 -10.04
C CYS A 234 -12.23 16.21 -11.49
N TRP A 235 -13.15 16.37 -12.46
CA TRP A 235 -12.84 16.16 -13.87
C TRP A 235 -11.73 17.08 -14.37
N ASP A 236 -11.83 18.37 -14.08
CA ASP A 236 -10.82 19.33 -14.52
C ASP A 236 -9.47 19.09 -13.83
N ASN A 237 -9.46 18.84 -12.51
CA ASN A 237 -8.24 18.55 -11.76
C ASN A 237 -7.55 17.28 -12.26
N SER A 238 -8.30 16.29 -12.72
CA SER A 238 -7.75 15.04 -13.28
C SER A 238 -7.27 15.15 -14.73
N ASN A 239 -7.80 16.12 -15.51
CA ASN A 239 -7.58 16.21 -16.96
C ASN A 239 -6.73 17.39 -17.40
N LYS A 240 -6.91 18.55 -16.77
CA LYS A 240 -6.29 19.80 -17.24
C LYS A 240 -4.86 19.90 -16.72
N ARG A 241 -4.02 20.54 -17.53
CA ARG A 241 -2.63 20.86 -17.25
C ARG A 241 -2.34 22.30 -17.69
N VAL A 242 -1.41 22.94 -17.00
CA VAL A 242 -0.92 24.28 -17.40
C VAL A 242 0.12 24.11 -18.50
N GLU A 243 0.02 24.89 -19.56
CA GLU A 243 1.05 24.96 -20.60
C GLU A 243 2.28 25.72 -20.11
N PHE A 244 3.44 25.29 -20.53
CA PHE A 244 4.68 26.02 -20.28
C PHE A 244 4.64 27.36 -21.01
N PRO A 245 4.91 28.49 -20.33
CA PRO A 245 4.84 29.80 -20.95
C PRO A 245 5.82 29.96 -22.14
N ASP A 246 6.98 29.34 -22.04
CA ASP A 246 8.07 29.52 -23.01
C ASP A 246 8.20 28.38 -24.02
N ILE A 247 7.39 27.33 -23.94
CA ILE A 247 7.44 26.16 -24.81
C ILE A 247 6.01 25.80 -25.23
N PRO A 248 5.48 26.38 -26.30
CA PRO A 248 4.14 26.09 -26.78
C PRO A 248 3.92 24.59 -27.03
N GLY A 249 2.79 24.09 -26.57
CA GLY A 249 2.41 22.69 -26.71
C GLY A 249 3.02 21.74 -25.65
N ARG A 250 3.96 22.21 -24.81
CA ARG A 250 4.44 21.47 -23.65
C ARG A 250 3.64 21.85 -22.42
N THR A 251 3.11 20.88 -21.73
CA THR A 251 2.36 21.10 -20.48
C THR A 251 3.21 20.69 -19.28
N VAL A 252 2.95 21.30 -18.13
CA VAL A 252 3.44 20.82 -16.84
C VAL A 252 2.75 19.49 -16.57
N SER A 253 3.46 18.40 -16.78
CA SER A 253 2.90 17.03 -16.70
C SER A 253 3.57 16.21 -15.60
N MET A 254 4.46 16.79 -14.83
CA MET A 254 5.33 16.04 -13.92
C MET A 254 4.61 15.58 -12.66
N VAL A 255 3.48 16.16 -12.33
CA VAL A 255 2.79 15.89 -11.08
C VAL A 255 1.29 15.86 -11.32
N GLY A 256 0.68 14.92 -10.67
CA GLY A 256 -0.76 14.76 -10.70
C GLY A 256 -1.24 13.65 -11.62
N PRO A 257 -2.53 13.36 -11.52
CA PRO A 257 -3.15 12.33 -12.34
C PRO A 257 -2.83 12.59 -13.79
N GLY A 258 -2.43 11.56 -14.51
CA GLY A 258 -2.17 11.63 -15.93
C GLY A 258 -3.36 12.21 -16.68
N ARG A 259 -3.15 12.63 -17.89
CA ARG A 259 -4.26 13.06 -18.72
C ARG A 259 -5.21 11.88 -18.92
N LEU A 260 -6.45 12.03 -18.50
CA LEU A 260 -7.51 11.12 -18.94
C LEU A 260 -7.79 11.24 -20.45
N THR A 261 -7.13 12.19 -21.13
CA THR A 261 -7.45 12.67 -22.45
C THR A 261 -6.85 11.88 -23.63
N ASN A 262 -5.90 11.00 -23.43
CA ASN A 262 -5.28 10.27 -24.53
C ASN A 262 -5.80 8.83 -24.60
N GLY A 263 -7.10 8.64 -24.78
CA GLY A 263 -7.72 7.33 -24.73
C GLY A 263 -7.94 6.80 -23.32
N GLY A 264 -7.95 7.70 -22.31
CA GLY A 264 -8.24 7.36 -20.93
C GLY A 264 -9.71 6.99 -20.71
N GLU A 265 -10.06 5.78 -21.12
CA GLU A 265 -11.30 5.16 -20.67
C GLU A 265 -11.18 4.73 -19.22
N PRO A 266 -12.27 4.78 -18.44
CA PRO A 266 -12.28 4.20 -17.10
C PRO A 266 -11.92 2.71 -17.14
N SER A 267 -11.15 2.27 -16.20
CA SER A 267 -10.82 0.84 -16.04
C SER A 267 -12.05 0.04 -15.61
N TYR A 268 -12.87 0.66 -14.77
CA TYR A 268 -14.15 0.12 -14.32
C TYR A 268 -15.06 1.24 -13.81
N VAL A 269 -16.31 0.88 -13.57
CA VAL A 269 -17.31 1.74 -12.92
C VAL A 269 -17.78 1.08 -11.64
N GLU A 270 -17.97 1.85 -10.57
CA GLU A 270 -18.45 1.35 -9.31
C GLU A 270 -19.61 2.16 -8.73
N ASN A 271 -20.25 1.61 -7.69
CA ASN A 271 -21.35 2.21 -6.96
C ASN A 271 -22.62 2.43 -7.78
N ALA A 272 -23.04 1.40 -8.53
CA ALA A 272 -24.31 1.37 -9.21
C ALA A 272 -25.14 0.13 -8.81
N TYR A 273 -26.45 0.32 -8.66
CA TYR A 273 -27.36 -0.78 -8.31
C TYR A 273 -27.39 -1.89 -9.37
N GLU A 274 -27.22 -1.52 -10.64
CA GLU A 274 -27.22 -2.39 -11.79
C GLU A 274 -26.02 -3.35 -11.82
N LEU A 275 -24.96 -3.01 -11.10
CA LEU A 275 -23.73 -3.79 -11.00
C LEU A 275 -23.71 -4.75 -9.79
N LEU A 276 -24.84 -4.89 -9.07
CA LEU A 276 -24.97 -5.89 -8.00
C LEU A 276 -25.16 -7.27 -8.59
N ASP A 277 -24.10 -7.93 -9.02
CA ASP A 277 -24.14 -9.23 -9.70
C ASP A 277 -23.15 -10.27 -9.15
N GLN A 278 -22.20 -9.86 -8.29
CA GLN A 278 -21.23 -10.76 -7.67
C GLN A 278 -21.46 -10.93 -6.16
N PRO A 279 -21.28 -12.14 -5.62
CA PRO A 279 -21.33 -12.38 -4.18
C PRO A 279 -20.31 -11.51 -3.40
N GLY A 280 -20.77 -10.83 -2.36
CA GLY A 280 -19.98 -9.91 -1.56
C GLY A 280 -20.14 -8.45 -1.96
N GLU A 281 -20.91 -8.16 -2.99
CA GLU A 281 -21.17 -6.79 -3.42
C GLU A 281 -22.31 -6.13 -2.67
N TRP A 282 -22.20 -4.81 -2.51
CA TRP A 282 -23.20 -3.98 -1.85
C TRP A 282 -23.40 -2.62 -2.54
N TYR A 283 -24.56 -2.02 -2.27
CA TYR A 283 -24.94 -0.70 -2.76
C TYR A 283 -25.81 0.03 -1.71
N LEU A 284 -25.57 1.32 -1.51
CA LEU A 284 -26.42 2.20 -0.70
C LEU A 284 -27.31 3.04 -1.60
N ASP A 285 -28.60 2.76 -1.61
CA ASP A 285 -29.61 3.65 -2.17
C ASP A 285 -29.91 4.78 -1.18
N ARG A 286 -29.31 5.93 -1.40
CA ARG A 286 -29.47 7.10 -0.53
C ARG A 286 -30.87 7.67 -0.57
N SER A 287 -31.53 7.56 -1.72
CA SER A 287 -32.90 8.08 -1.91
C SER A 287 -33.94 7.23 -1.21
N ALA A 288 -33.78 5.91 -1.27
CA ALA A 288 -34.66 4.96 -0.60
C ALA A 288 -34.25 4.67 0.86
N HIS A 289 -33.10 5.20 1.31
CA HIS A 289 -32.50 4.90 2.62
C HIS A 289 -32.37 3.39 2.87
N ARG A 290 -31.81 2.67 1.90
CA ARG A 290 -31.63 1.21 1.96
C ARG A 290 -30.25 0.77 1.56
N VAL A 291 -29.70 -0.17 2.30
CA VAL A 291 -28.49 -0.91 1.95
C VAL A 291 -28.92 -2.19 1.24
N TYR A 292 -28.29 -2.49 0.11
CA TYR A 292 -28.43 -3.75 -0.63
C TYR A 292 -27.12 -4.52 -0.53
N TYR A 293 -27.23 -5.84 -0.41
CA TYR A 293 -26.08 -6.73 -0.32
C TYR A 293 -26.38 -8.09 -0.95
N LEU A 294 -25.44 -8.59 -1.76
CA LEU A 294 -25.46 -9.92 -2.35
C LEU A 294 -24.52 -10.84 -1.53
N PRO A 295 -25.02 -11.68 -0.63
CA PRO A 295 -24.18 -12.44 0.30
C PRO A 295 -23.20 -13.37 -0.39
N ARG A 296 -22.02 -13.54 0.20
CA ARG A 296 -21.06 -14.57 -0.17
C ARG A 296 -21.62 -15.96 0.13
N LYS A 297 -21.07 -16.98 -0.51
CA LYS A 297 -21.51 -18.38 -0.30
C LYS A 297 -21.34 -18.76 1.17
N GLY A 298 -22.45 -19.16 1.81
CA GLY A 298 -22.47 -19.61 3.20
C GLY A 298 -22.75 -18.51 4.23
N GLU A 299 -22.74 -17.23 3.86
CA GLU A 299 -23.10 -16.14 4.77
C GLU A 299 -24.59 -16.14 5.13
N GLN A 300 -24.86 -15.88 6.39
CA GLN A 300 -26.23 -15.75 6.92
C GLN A 300 -26.50 -14.29 7.29
N VAL A 301 -26.65 -13.43 6.32
CA VAL A 301 -26.73 -11.97 6.49
C VAL A 301 -27.76 -11.52 7.52
N ALA A 302 -28.84 -12.27 7.69
CA ALA A 302 -29.87 -11.99 8.71
C ALA A 302 -29.35 -12.13 10.17
N ARG A 303 -28.22 -12.82 10.37
CA ARG A 303 -27.60 -13.06 11.68
C ARG A 303 -26.19 -12.47 11.78
N ALA A 304 -25.61 -12.10 10.65
CA ALA A 304 -24.26 -11.53 10.57
C ALA A 304 -24.18 -10.18 11.31
N ASP A 305 -23.01 -9.88 11.81
CA ASP A 305 -22.68 -8.53 12.25
C ASP A 305 -22.34 -7.67 11.04
N VAL A 306 -23.26 -6.80 10.63
CA VAL A 306 -23.08 -5.93 9.47
C VAL A 306 -22.90 -4.50 9.92
N GLU A 307 -21.72 -3.95 9.62
CA GLU A 307 -21.31 -2.59 9.99
C GLU A 307 -21.14 -1.72 8.75
N ALA A 308 -21.83 -0.57 8.71
CA ALA A 308 -21.58 0.49 7.75
C ALA A 308 -20.66 1.53 8.39
N ALA A 309 -19.53 1.81 7.79
CA ALA A 309 -18.62 2.85 8.27
C ALA A 309 -19.28 4.23 8.14
N ALA A 310 -19.24 5.06 9.18
CA ALA A 310 -20.05 6.29 9.23
C ALA A 310 -19.29 7.52 9.72
N ALA A 311 -18.38 7.37 10.69
CA ALA A 311 -17.53 8.46 11.16
C ALA A 311 -16.27 8.56 10.30
N GLU A 312 -15.87 9.75 9.93
CA GLU A 312 -14.65 9.97 9.15
C GLU A 312 -13.39 10.01 10.03
N LYS A 313 -13.54 10.38 11.29
CA LYS A 313 -12.45 10.39 12.28
C LYS A 313 -12.88 9.72 13.57
N LEU A 314 -11.98 8.96 14.17
CA LEU A 314 -12.18 8.28 15.46
C LEU A 314 -11.55 9.07 16.61
N VAL A 315 -10.31 9.50 16.42
CA VAL A 315 -9.56 10.35 17.34
C VAL A 315 -8.95 11.51 16.57
N GLU A 316 -8.97 12.68 17.16
CA GLU A 316 -8.38 13.89 16.57
C GLU A 316 -7.63 14.69 17.63
N GLY A 317 -6.31 14.68 17.55
CA GLY A 317 -5.42 15.54 18.33
C GLY A 317 -5.25 16.90 17.66
N ARG A 318 -5.76 17.94 18.29
CA ARG A 318 -5.76 19.33 17.81
C ARG A 318 -4.74 20.18 18.56
N GLY A 319 -3.46 19.97 18.26
CA GLY A 319 -2.39 20.84 18.73
C GLY A 319 -2.21 22.06 17.85
N THR A 320 -1.44 23.02 18.35
CA THR A 320 -0.90 24.16 17.61
C THR A 320 0.57 24.32 17.97
N ALA A 321 1.31 25.15 17.25
CA ALA A 321 2.70 25.44 17.57
C ALA A 321 2.89 25.94 19.01
N ASP A 322 1.99 26.79 19.47
CA ASP A 322 2.03 27.38 20.83
C ASP A 322 1.41 26.49 21.92
N ALA A 323 0.51 25.57 21.53
CA ALA A 323 -0.19 24.68 22.44
C ALA A 323 -0.28 23.25 21.84
N PRO A 324 0.83 22.51 21.79
CA PRO A 324 0.84 21.16 21.25
C PRO A 324 0.03 20.19 22.13
N VAL A 325 -0.47 19.13 21.52
CA VAL A 325 -0.99 17.96 22.25
C VAL A 325 0.20 17.06 22.55
N HIS A 326 0.40 16.68 23.81
CA HIS A 326 1.62 15.96 24.16
C HIS A 326 1.46 14.94 25.29
N ASP A 327 2.41 13.99 25.34
CA ASP A 327 2.49 12.99 26.42
C ASP A 327 1.19 12.17 26.56
N ILE A 328 0.68 11.69 25.42
CA ILE A 328 -0.48 10.82 25.34
C ILE A 328 -0.09 9.49 24.72
N ALA A 329 -0.55 8.39 25.29
CA ALA A 329 -0.36 7.05 24.76
C ALA A 329 -1.71 6.35 24.51
N PHE A 330 -1.77 5.56 23.44
CA PHE A 330 -2.81 4.57 23.16
C PHE A 330 -2.16 3.19 23.18
N ARG A 331 -2.79 2.24 23.84
CA ARG A 331 -2.21 0.91 23.99
C ARG A 331 -3.27 -0.18 23.97
N GLY A 332 -3.08 -1.19 23.13
CA GLY A 332 -3.94 -2.37 23.05
C GLY A 332 -5.38 -2.03 22.64
N ILE A 333 -5.56 -1.10 21.71
CA ILE A 333 -6.86 -0.62 21.23
C ILE A 333 -6.98 -0.96 19.74
N GLU A 334 -8.14 -1.42 19.34
CA GLU A 334 -8.51 -1.49 17.93
C GLU A 334 -9.24 -0.20 17.49
N PHE A 335 -8.79 0.41 16.39
CA PHE A 335 -9.42 1.55 15.72
C PHE A 335 -10.02 1.06 14.41
N GLY A 336 -11.36 1.16 14.26
CA GLY A 336 -11.97 0.55 13.09
C GLY A 336 -13.30 1.13 12.64
N TYR A 337 -13.74 0.68 11.47
CA TYR A 337 -15.03 1.01 10.85
C TYR A 337 -15.26 2.51 10.61
N ALA A 338 -14.20 3.22 10.23
CA ALA A 338 -14.30 4.61 9.79
C ALA A 338 -14.40 4.71 8.27
N THR A 339 -14.90 5.83 7.75
CA THR A 339 -15.05 6.12 6.32
C THR A 339 -14.27 7.37 5.92
N TRP A 340 -14.32 7.71 4.65
CA TRP A 340 -13.90 8.98 4.07
C TRP A 340 -14.77 9.30 2.88
N LEU A 341 -15.49 10.40 2.91
CA LEU A 341 -16.55 10.71 1.96
C LEU A 341 -16.15 11.67 0.84
N THR A 342 -14.97 12.30 0.91
CA THR A 342 -14.52 13.24 -0.12
C THR A 342 -14.59 12.67 -1.54
N PRO A 343 -14.16 11.41 -1.82
CA PRO A 343 -14.28 10.83 -3.15
C PRO A 343 -15.70 10.70 -3.67
N SER A 344 -16.70 10.64 -2.78
CA SER A 344 -18.14 10.63 -3.12
C SER A 344 -18.73 12.04 -3.28
N THR A 345 -17.92 13.09 -3.17
CA THR A 345 -18.31 14.48 -3.41
C THR A 345 -17.90 14.93 -4.82
N PRO A 346 -18.28 16.15 -5.27
CA PRO A 346 -17.77 16.72 -6.52
C PRO A 346 -16.25 16.88 -6.59
N GLU A 347 -15.54 16.98 -5.45
CA GLU A 347 -14.06 16.96 -5.41
C GLU A 347 -13.48 15.67 -5.97
N GLY A 348 -14.16 14.54 -5.75
CA GLY A 348 -13.67 13.23 -6.17
C GLY A 348 -12.32 12.87 -5.52
N PHE A 349 -11.49 12.16 -6.28
CA PHE A 349 -10.13 11.81 -5.88
C PHE A 349 -9.20 11.99 -7.08
N SER A 350 -8.72 13.23 -7.27
CA SER A 350 -7.72 13.55 -8.29
C SER A 350 -6.32 13.26 -7.75
N GLU A 351 -6.00 11.97 -7.62
CA GLU A 351 -4.78 11.51 -7.01
C GLU A 351 -3.55 11.93 -7.79
N ILE A 352 -2.51 12.31 -7.06
CA ILE A 352 -1.18 12.59 -7.56
C ILE A 352 -0.31 11.35 -7.38
N GLN A 353 -0.06 10.96 -6.13
CA GLN A 353 0.73 9.80 -5.71
C GLN A 353 0.66 9.69 -4.18
N ALA A 354 0.75 8.49 -3.62
CA ALA A 354 0.88 8.23 -2.18
C ALA A 354 -0.21 8.91 -1.32
N GLY A 355 -1.44 9.05 -1.85
CA GLY A 355 -2.54 9.70 -1.16
C GLY A 355 -2.59 11.24 -1.26
N TYR A 356 -1.61 11.88 -1.90
CA TYR A 356 -1.73 13.30 -2.26
C TYR A 356 -2.73 13.47 -3.41
N THR A 357 -3.52 14.55 -3.34
CA THR A 357 -4.58 14.83 -4.32
C THR A 357 -4.65 16.34 -4.62
N VAL A 358 -5.05 16.67 -5.84
CA VAL A 358 -5.35 18.05 -6.25
C VAL A 358 -6.81 18.36 -5.91
N THR A 359 -7.06 19.47 -5.21
CA THR A 359 -8.37 19.87 -4.75
C THR A 359 -8.70 21.33 -5.10
N GLY A 360 -9.98 21.66 -4.96
CA GLY A 360 -10.51 23.01 -5.17
C GLY A 360 -10.72 23.39 -6.63
N ASP A 361 -11.50 24.46 -6.83
CA ASP A 361 -11.77 25.01 -8.15
C ASP A 361 -10.48 25.42 -8.86
N LYS A 362 -10.20 24.82 -10.02
CA LYS A 362 -8.99 25.05 -10.79
C LYS A 362 -7.70 24.71 -10.05
N GLY A 363 -7.74 23.72 -9.12
CA GLY A 363 -6.52 23.24 -8.46
C GLY A 363 -5.41 22.84 -9.42
N TRP A 364 -5.78 22.32 -10.60
CA TRP A 364 -4.85 22.01 -11.69
C TRP A 364 -4.05 23.23 -12.18
N ALA A 365 -4.56 24.46 -12.03
CA ALA A 365 -3.95 25.66 -12.60
C ALA A 365 -2.71 26.16 -11.82
N THR A 366 -2.54 25.72 -10.57
CA THR A 366 -1.40 26.12 -9.71
C THR A 366 -0.40 25.00 -9.50
N GLN A 367 -0.64 23.86 -10.12
CA GLN A 367 0.16 22.66 -9.89
C GLN A 367 1.57 22.77 -10.47
N GLY A 368 2.61 22.65 -9.64
CA GLY A 368 4.00 22.54 -10.05
C GLY A 368 4.60 23.77 -10.74
N LEU A 369 4.05 24.94 -10.54
CA LEU A 369 4.43 26.13 -11.31
C LEU A 369 5.74 26.77 -10.86
N CYS A 370 6.15 26.62 -9.61
CA CYS A 370 7.36 27.27 -9.10
C CYS A 370 8.63 26.82 -9.83
N GLN A 371 8.66 25.63 -10.38
CA GLN A 371 9.78 25.11 -11.16
C GLN A 371 9.98 25.85 -12.49
N TYR A 372 8.91 26.43 -13.04
CA TYR A 372 8.87 26.85 -14.42
C TYR A 372 8.39 28.28 -14.59
N VAL A 373 7.74 28.83 -13.57
CA VAL A 373 7.13 30.17 -13.62
C VAL A 373 7.54 30.95 -12.38
N ALA A 374 8.18 32.11 -12.59
CA ALA A 374 8.50 33.02 -11.50
C ALA A 374 7.21 33.42 -10.76
N GLY A 375 7.18 33.23 -9.43
CA GLY A 375 6.01 33.48 -8.59
C GLY A 375 4.99 32.34 -8.58
N GLY A 376 5.27 31.19 -9.21
CA GLY A 376 4.49 29.96 -9.06
C GLY A 376 4.58 29.40 -7.64
N THR A 377 3.71 28.46 -7.32
CA THR A 377 3.59 27.88 -5.97
C THR A 377 4.36 26.56 -5.87
N CYS A 378 5.10 26.40 -4.77
CA CYS A 378 5.70 25.14 -4.35
C CYS A 378 5.78 25.10 -2.82
N PRO A 379 5.49 23.97 -2.20
CA PRO A 379 4.79 22.84 -2.81
C PRO A 379 3.48 23.27 -3.42
N PHE A 380 2.83 22.44 -4.18
CA PHE A 380 1.65 22.78 -4.97
C PHE A 380 0.50 23.28 -4.07
N ALA A 381 0.12 24.55 -4.18
CA ALA A 381 -0.83 25.21 -3.27
C ALA A 381 -2.22 24.52 -3.19
N SER A 382 -2.59 23.76 -4.22
CA SER A 382 -3.86 23.04 -4.29
C SER A 382 -3.73 21.57 -3.87
N TRP A 383 -2.59 21.17 -3.33
CA TRP A 383 -2.45 19.81 -2.81
C TRP A 383 -3.08 19.70 -1.43
N THR A 384 -3.75 18.58 -1.25
CA THR A 384 -4.16 18.08 0.05
C THR A 384 -3.68 16.65 0.20
N LYS A 385 -3.75 16.15 1.40
CA LYS A 385 -3.42 14.76 1.72
C LYS A 385 -4.71 14.03 2.10
N MET A 386 -4.81 12.75 1.80
CA MET A 386 -5.84 11.89 2.38
C MET A 386 -5.71 11.97 3.90
N PRO A 387 -6.78 12.24 4.66
CA PRO A 387 -6.64 12.35 6.11
C PRO A 387 -6.49 10.98 6.77
N GLY A 388 -5.86 10.92 7.92
CA GLY A 388 -5.96 9.78 8.81
C GLY A 388 -7.35 9.65 9.44
N ASN A 389 -7.84 8.42 9.66
CA ASN A 389 -9.00 8.21 10.51
C ASN A 389 -8.68 8.40 12.01
N VAL A 390 -7.40 8.33 12.37
CA VAL A 390 -6.83 8.79 13.64
C VAL A 390 -5.76 9.82 13.31
N THR A 391 -5.89 11.07 13.83
CA THR A 391 -5.02 12.17 13.42
C THR A 391 -4.47 12.95 14.60
N PHE A 392 -3.21 13.41 14.48
CA PHE A 392 -2.60 14.35 15.41
C PHE A 392 -1.86 15.43 14.61
N ALA A 393 -2.26 16.70 14.76
CA ALA A 393 -1.49 17.84 14.33
C ALA A 393 -0.75 18.44 15.53
N TYR A 394 0.51 18.80 15.35
CA TYR A 394 1.38 19.28 16.43
C TYR A 394 1.34 18.38 17.69
N GLY A 395 1.33 17.04 17.44
CA GLY A 395 1.41 16.03 18.47
C GLY A 395 2.86 15.85 18.92
N ARG A 396 3.17 15.89 20.21
CA ARG A 396 4.52 15.66 20.72
C ARG A 396 4.52 14.50 21.71
N ARG A 397 5.43 13.54 21.51
CA ARG A 397 5.52 12.34 22.34
C ARG A 397 4.18 11.60 22.45
N ILE A 398 3.51 11.50 21.31
CA ILE A 398 2.33 10.66 21.13
C ILE A 398 2.80 9.22 20.92
N GLU A 399 2.20 8.27 21.59
CA GLU A 399 2.55 6.85 21.49
C GLU A 399 1.35 6.03 21.06
N PHE A 400 1.55 5.16 20.08
CA PHE A 400 0.67 4.07 19.73
C PHE A 400 1.44 2.75 19.88
N ALA A 401 0.98 1.87 20.76
CA ALA A 401 1.67 0.62 21.06
C ALA A 401 0.68 -0.55 21.20
N ASP A 402 1.00 -1.66 20.54
CA ASP A 402 0.19 -2.88 20.56
C ASP A 402 -1.25 -2.66 20.04
N ASP A 403 -1.45 -1.66 19.20
CA ASP A 403 -2.76 -1.26 18.66
C ASP A 403 -3.08 -1.99 17.35
N VAL A 404 -4.35 -1.93 16.94
CA VAL A 404 -4.80 -2.43 15.64
C VAL A 404 -5.54 -1.31 14.91
N PHE A 405 -5.11 -1.03 13.69
CA PHE A 405 -5.77 -0.14 12.75
C PHE A 405 -6.34 -0.98 11.61
N ALA A 406 -7.66 -1.17 11.61
CA ALA A 406 -8.31 -2.03 10.63
C ALA A 406 -9.67 -1.51 10.20
N HIS A 407 -10.13 -1.91 9.01
CA HIS A 407 -11.46 -1.54 8.52
C HIS A 407 -11.64 -0.03 8.40
N LEU A 408 -10.63 0.66 7.89
CA LEU A 408 -10.59 2.13 7.80
C LEU A 408 -10.77 2.60 6.36
N GLY A 409 -11.51 3.69 6.18
CA GLY A 409 -11.92 4.20 4.88
C GLY A 409 -11.07 5.35 4.33
N ALA A 410 -10.06 5.76 5.07
CA ALA A 410 -9.04 6.73 4.67
C ALA A 410 -7.66 6.17 5.00
N SER A 411 -6.68 7.00 5.37
CA SER A 411 -5.42 6.53 5.97
C SER A 411 -5.64 6.09 7.43
N GLY A 412 -4.84 5.15 7.91
CA GLY A 412 -4.99 4.60 9.26
C GLY A 412 -4.68 5.62 10.34
N LEU A 413 -3.41 6.02 10.42
CA LEU A 413 -2.88 6.95 11.41
C LEU A 413 -2.13 8.09 10.72
N GLU A 414 -2.38 9.32 11.13
CA GLU A 414 -1.66 10.52 10.69
C GLU A 414 -1.02 11.23 11.87
N LEU A 415 0.30 11.32 11.87
CA LEU A 415 1.11 12.20 12.70
C LEU A 415 1.51 13.42 11.84
N GLY A 416 0.58 14.37 11.71
CA GLY A 416 0.63 15.44 10.72
C GLY A 416 1.63 16.56 11.04
N ALA A 417 1.42 17.71 10.41
CA ALA A 417 2.30 18.88 10.50
C ALA A 417 2.69 19.22 11.94
N GLY A 418 4.00 19.49 12.18
CA GLY A 418 4.55 19.90 13.46
C GLY A 418 4.52 18.82 14.56
N SER A 419 4.20 17.58 14.22
CA SER A 419 4.29 16.44 15.16
C SER A 419 5.75 16.12 15.45
N ALA A 420 6.06 15.74 16.70
CA ALA A 420 7.45 15.47 17.08
C ALA A 420 7.58 14.35 18.14
N ASP A 421 8.74 13.67 18.10
CA ASP A 421 9.19 12.72 19.13
C ASP A 421 8.14 11.63 19.45
N SER A 422 7.35 11.24 18.48
CA SER A 422 6.23 10.31 18.63
C SER A 422 6.62 8.90 18.19
N THR A 423 5.92 7.88 18.71
CA THR A 423 6.23 6.47 18.43
C THR A 423 5.01 5.68 18.00
N VAL A 424 5.18 4.80 17.01
CA VAL A 424 4.21 3.81 16.58
C VAL A 424 4.91 2.45 16.59
N SER A 425 4.53 1.55 17.49
CA SER A 425 5.25 0.28 17.66
C SER A 425 4.34 -0.89 18.03
N GLY A 426 4.76 -2.09 17.66
CA GLY A 426 4.05 -3.31 18.03
C GLY A 426 2.62 -3.40 17.51
N SER A 427 2.28 -2.65 16.47
CA SER A 427 0.90 -2.47 16.00
C SER A 427 0.65 -3.15 14.66
N VAL A 428 -0.62 -3.43 14.37
CA VAL A 428 -1.06 -4.02 13.10
C VAL A 428 -1.87 -3.02 12.30
N PHE A 429 -1.53 -2.85 11.02
CA PHE A 429 -2.25 -2.03 10.06
C PHE A 429 -2.72 -2.90 8.91
N THR A 430 -4.02 -3.07 8.74
CA THR A 430 -4.58 -3.92 7.69
C THR A 430 -5.99 -3.51 7.30
N ASP A 431 -6.41 -3.87 6.09
CA ASP A 431 -7.74 -3.51 5.55
C ASP A 431 -8.05 -2.00 5.67
N ILE A 432 -7.07 -1.17 5.28
CA ILE A 432 -7.15 0.29 5.26
C ILE A 432 -7.30 0.73 3.80
N SER A 433 -8.20 1.69 3.55
CA SER A 433 -8.50 2.13 2.17
C SER A 433 -7.37 2.93 1.54
N GLY A 434 -6.61 3.68 2.34
CA GLY A 434 -5.46 4.49 1.92
C GLY A 434 -4.16 4.08 2.60
N ASN A 435 -3.34 5.06 2.98
CA ASN A 435 -2.04 4.80 3.62
C ASN A 435 -2.20 4.14 5.00
N GLY A 436 -1.23 3.32 5.39
CA GLY A 436 -1.19 2.75 6.74
C GLY A 436 -0.87 3.82 7.77
N VAL A 437 0.33 4.39 7.71
CA VAL A 437 0.82 5.48 8.56
C VAL A 437 1.25 6.65 7.69
N GLU A 438 0.87 7.85 8.07
CA GLU A 438 1.32 9.10 7.45
C GLU A 438 2.04 9.98 8.44
N ILE A 439 3.21 10.50 8.07
CA ILE A 439 4.00 11.40 8.88
C ILE A 439 4.25 12.67 8.07
N GLY A 440 4.11 13.83 8.75
CA GLY A 440 4.34 15.14 8.16
C GLY A 440 3.09 15.79 7.55
N GLY A 441 3.24 17.03 7.13
CA GLY A 441 2.20 17.86 6.53
C GLY A 441 2.12 17.74 5.00
N VAL A 442 1.50 18.73 4.38
CA VAL A 442 1.44 18.89 2.93
C VAL A 442 2.51 19.82 2.38
N ASP A 443 3.26 20.47 3.25
CA ASP A 443 4.33 21.43 2.92
C ASP A 443 5.46 21.42 3.96
N GLY A 444 6.55 22.09 3.64
CA GLY A 444 7.74 22.19 4.48
C GLY A 444 7.70 23.31 5.54
N GLN A 445 6.57 23.99 5.77
CA GLN A 445 6.52 25.10 6.73
C GLN A 445 6.60 24.62 8.17
N THR A 446 6.07 23.44 8.45
CA THR A 446 6.04 22.82 9.78
C THR A 446 6.36 21.33 9.67
N PRO A 447 7.63 20.97 9.46
CA PRO A 447 8.03 19.57 9.33
C PRO A 447 7.70 18.78 10.60
N ALA A 448 7.38 17.52 10.44
CA ALA A 448 7.36 16.59 11.56
C ALA A 448 8.79 16.12 11.86
N SER A 449 9.07 15.68 13.08
CA SER A 449 10.44 15.34 13.46
C SER A 449 10.56 14.27 14.54
N GLY A 450 11.58 13.40 14.40
CA GLY A 450 11.94 12.41 15.41
C GLY A 450 10.88 11.33 15.64
N VAL A 451 10.03 11.09 14.66
CA VAL A 451 8.99 10.04 14.73
C VAL A 451 9.62 8.67 14.49
N GLN A 452 9.20 7.69 15.27
CA GLN A 452 9.66 6.32 15.16
C GLN A 452 8.48 5.39 14.82
N VAL A 453 8.60 4.65 13.72
CA VAL A 453 7.65 3.61 13.30
C VAL A 453 8.40 2.29 13.30
N THR A 454 8.22 1.47 14.35
CA THR A 454 9.06 0.29 14.57
C THR A 454 8.25 -0.93 14.95
N ASP A 455 8.68 -2.09 14.46
CA ASP A 455 8.11 -3.38 14.83
C ASP A 455 6.60 -3.49 14.59
N ASN A 456 6.11 -2.91 13.50
CA ASN A 456 4.71 -3.04 13.10
C ASN A 456 4.55 -4.03 11.95
N HIS A 457 3.39 -4.66 11.85
CA HIS A 457 2.96 -5.44 10.69
C HIS A 457 1.96 -4.66 9.87
N LEU A 458 2.35 -4.22 8.66
CA LEU A 458 1.51 -3.49 7.73
C LEU A 458 1.25 -4.37 6.50
N TYR A 459 0.00 -4.78 6.28
CA TYR A 459 -0.32 -5.71 5.20
C TYR A 459 -1.74 -5.54 4.65
N GLY A 460 -1.95 -5.97 3.39
CA GLY A 460 -3.26 -5.93 2.75
C GLY A 460 -3.84 -4.51 2.67
N LEU A 461 -3.01 -3.52 2.28
CA LEU A 461 -3.37 -2.12 2.08
C LEU A 461 -2.55 -1.52 0.91
N PRO A 462 -3.03 -0.42 0.30
CA PRO A 462 -4.36 0.18 0.43
C PRO A 462 -5.46 -0.64 -0.26
N ARG A 463 -6.69 -0.60 0.28
CA ARG A 463 -7.80 -1.44 -0.21
C ARG A 463 -8.70 -0.76 -1.23
N GLU A 464 -8.65 0.54 -1.34
CA GLU A 464 -9.56 1.32 -2.18
C GLU A 464 -8.82 2.38 -3.01
N TYR A 465 -7.85 3.07 -2.43
CA TYR A 465 -7.06 4.11 -3.10
C TYR A 465 -5.66 3.57 -3.37
N HIS A 466 -5.53 2.80 -4.45
CA HIS A 466 -4.37 1.92 -4.67
C HIS A 466 -3.04 2.66 -4.89
N GLY A 467 -3.04 3.98 -5.14
CA GLY A 467 -1.83 4.80 -5.14
C GLY A 467 -1.27 5.10 -3.74
N GLY A 468 -2.00 4.74 -2.68
CA GLY A 468 -1.51 4.82 -1.30
C GLY A 468 -0.35 3.86 -1.01
N VAL A 469 0.31 4.08 0.13
CA VAL A 469 1.51 3.35 0.56
C VAL A 469 1.36 2.85 2.00
N ALA A 470 2.17 1.87 2.40
CA ALA A 470 2.09 1.41 3.79
C ALA A 470 2.58 2.49 4.77
N ILE A 471 3.68 3.17 4.47
CA ILE A 471 4.19 4.28 5.29
C ILE A 471 4.57 5.45 4.38
N LEU A 472 3.88 6.58 4.56
CA LEU A 472 4.22 7.87 3.95
C LEU A 472 4.99 8.73 4.96
N ASN A 473 6.21 9.14 4.59
CA ASN A 473 7.07 10.01 5.39
C ASN A 473 7.45 11.23 4.56
N GLY A 474 6.64 12.27 4.61
CA GLY A 474 6.79 13.46 3.77
C GLY A 474 6.88 14.75 4.56
N TYR A 475 7.86 15.62 4.24
CA TYR A 475 8.17 16.84 4.97
C TYR A 475 8.60 16.59 6.43
N THR A 476 9.62 15.76 6.61
CA THR A 476 10.03 15.21 7.91
C THR A 476 11.54 15.31 8.12
N GLU A 477 11.96 15.28 9.37
CA GLU A 477 13.37 15.24 9.76
C GLU A 477 13.63 14.29 10.93
N ARG A 478 14.73 13.54 10.87
CA ARG A 478 15.20 12.64 11.94
C ARG A 478 14.22 11.49 12.28
N ASP A 479 13.39 11.09 11.34
CA ASP A 479 12.47 9.98 11.53
C ASP A 479 13.15 8.62 11.32
N THR A 480 12.64 7.62 12.00
CA THR A 480 13.12 6.24 11.87
C THR A 480 11.98 5.29 11.55
N ILE A 481 12.09 4.57 10.45
CA ILE A 481 11.20 3.49 10.05
C ILE A 481 12.02 2.19 10.10
N ALA A 482 11.80 1.34 11.12
CA ALA A 482 12.68 0.21 11.34
C ALA A 482 11.97 -1.06 11.82
N HIS A 483 12.51 -2.21 11.49
CA HIS A 483 12.03 -3.52 11.95
C HIS A 483 10.55 -3.80 11.65
N ASN A 484 9.93 -3.09 10.68
CA ASN A 484 8.58 -3.40 10.28
C ASN A 484 8.57 -4.58 9.29
N GLN A 485 7.53 -5.40 9.34
CA GLN A 485 7.18 -6.28 8.23
C GLN A 485 6.08 -5.61 7.40
N ILE A 486 6.33 -5.44 6.10
CA ILE A 486 5.41 -4.79 5.15
C ILE A 486 5.20 -5.74 3.98
N ASP A 487 3.98 -6.20 3.80
CA ASP A 487 3.67 -7.16 2.74
C ASP A 487 2.25 -7.00 2.17
N HIS A 488 2.04 -7.53 0.96
CA HIS A 488 0.77 -7.42 0.24
C HIS A 488 0.32 -5.95 0.13
N VAL A 489 1.16 -5.12 -0.50
CA VAL A 489 0.87 -3.69 -0.73
C VAL A 489 0.59 -3.41 -2.20
N GLY A 490 -0.41 -2.54 -2.42
CA GLY A 490 -0.88 -2.23 -3.78
C GLY A 490 0.11 -1.43 -4.61
N TYR A 491 0.94 -0.60 -3.97
CA TYR A 491 1.94 0.26 -4.59
C TYR A 491 3.25 0.19 -3.81
N SER A 492 3.94 1.32 -3.61
CA SER A 492 5.18 1.35 -2.82
C SER A 492 4.92 1.00 -1.35
N ALA A 493 5.87 0.31 -0.70
CA ALA A 493 5.72 0.00 0.71
C ALA A 493 6.05 1.21 1.59
N VAL A 494 7.20 1.85 1.37
CA VAL A 494 7.60 3.09 2.06
C VAL A 494 7.82 4.18 1.01
N SER A 495 7.30 5.38 1.25
CA SER A 495 7.52 6.56 0.42
C SER A 495 7.99 7.71 1.28
N LEU A 496 9.15 8.30 0.96
CA LEU A 496 9.73 9.38 1.74
C LEU A 496 10.34 10.47 0.87
N GLY A 497 10.79 11.56 1.48
CA GLY A 497 11.51 12.64 0.82
C GLY A 497 10.64 13.75 0.22
N TRP A 498 9.35 13.72 0.38
CA TRP A 498 8.39 14.65 -0.23
C TRP A 498 8.61 16.13 0.10
N GLY A 499 9.43 16.47 1.06
CA GLY A 499 9.80 17.85 1.39
C GLY A 499 10.88 18.45 0.52
N GLY A 500 11.59 17.64 -0.25
CA GLY A 500 12.76 18.06 -1.01
C GLY A 500 12.51 18.42 -2.47
N TRP A 501 11.35 18.14 -3.01
CA TRP A 501 10.99 18.33 -4.41
C TRP A 501 9.61 18.98 -4.52
N PRO A 502 9.37 19.84 -5.45
CA PRO A 502 10.20 20.65 -6.32
C PRO A 502 10.57 22.03 -5.75
N ASP A 503 10.30 22.29 -4.48
CA ASP A 503 10.47 23.58 -3.81
C ASP A 503 11.93 24.04 -3.68
N LYS A 504 12.90 23.19 -4.03
CA LYS A 504 14.33 23.50 -4.01
C LYS A 504 14.95 23.85 -5.36
N ILE A 505 14.19 23.79 -6.43
CA ILE A 505 14.76 23.97 -7.78
C ILE A 505 15.22 25.41 -8.04
N GLY A 506 14.53 26.39 -7.46
CA GLY A 506 14.87 27.80 -7.64
C GLY A 506 15.95 28.33 -6.72
N ASP A 507 16.24 27.65 -5.61
CA ASP A 507 17.19 28.08 -4.59
C ASP A 507 17.78 26.91 -3.81
N ALA A 508 18.89 26.37 -4.30
CA ALA A 508 19.63 25.28 -3.67
C ALA A 508 20.21 25.64 -2.28
N ALA A 509 20.27 26.91 -1.91
CA ALA A 509 20.76 27.36 -0.61
C ALA A 509 19.68 27.34 0.48
N THR A 510 18.41 27.23 0.11
CA THR A 510 17.32 27.13 1.10
C THR A 510 17.42 25.79 1.84
N PRO A 511 17.39 25.76 3.19
CA PRO A 511 17.41 24.52 3.96
C PRO A 511 16.27 23.58 3.55
N ASN A 512 16.59 22.29 3.43
CA ASN A 512 15.61 21.27 3.10
C ASN A 512 14.96 20.73 4.39
N PRO A 513 13.63 20.68 4.49
CA PRO A 513 12.97 20.07 5.65
C PRO A 513 13.13 18.54 5.72
N SER A 514 13.42 17.87 4.60
CA SER A 514 13.65 16.41 4.60
C SER A 514 15.13 16.11 4.80
N HIS A 515 15.51 15.65 5.98
CA HIS A 515 16.87 15.26 6.30
C HIS A 515 16.96 14.29 7.48
N ASP A 516 18.08 13.58 7.58
CA ASP A 516 18.41 12.63 8.64
C ASP A 516 17.36 11.51 8.86
N ASN A 517 16.48 11.25 7.89
CA ASN A 517 15.54 10.15 7.96
C ASN A 517 16.22 8.81 7.68
N ALA A 518 15.76 7.76 8.37
CA ALA A 518 16.32 6.41 8.24
C ALA A 518 15.22 5.35 8.04
N VAL A 519 15.38 4.57 6.96
CA VAL A 519 14.58 3.35 6.71
C VAL A 519 15.50 2.16 6.85
N ARG A 520 15.36 1.37 7.93
CA ARG A 520 16.36 0.35 8.25
C ARG A 520 15.77 -0.95 8.76
N ASN A 521 16.41 -2.07 8.39
CA ASN A 521 16.08 -3.40 8.90
C ASN A 521 14.60 -3.79 8.73
N ASN A 522 13.90 -3.27 7.72
CA ASN A 522 12.54 -3.69 7.41
C ASN A 522 12.55 -4.92 6.50
N LEU A 523 11.54 -5.77 6.63
CA LEU A 523 11.25 -6.86 5.70
C LEU A 523 10.08 -6.45 4.82
N ILE A 524 10.32 -6.33 3.51
CA ILE A 524 9.35 -5.86 2.53
C ILE A 524 9.21 -6.89 1.41
N PHE A 525 8.00 -7.39 1.17
CA PHE A 525 7.75 -8.35 0.10
C PHE A 525 6.30 -8.31 -0.42
N ASP A 526 6.06 -8.91 -1.59
CA ASP A 526 4.76 -8.92 -2.27
C ASP A 526 4.16 -7.50 -2.39
N TYR A 527 4.96 -6.56 -2.90
CA TYR A 527 4.60 -5.15 -3.09
C TYR A 527 4.35 -4.82 -4.57
N MET A 528 3.84 -3.63 -4.87
CA MET A 528 3.48 -3.19 -6.23
C MET A 528 2.41 -4.08 -6.87
N GLN A 529 1.43 -4.53 -6.11
CA GLN A 529 0.44 -5.49 -6.63
C GLN A 529 -0.63 -4.86 -7.52
N MET A 530 -0.82 -3.54 -7.45
CA MET A 530 -1.88 -2.85 -8.18
C MET A 530 -1.36 -1.80 -9.15
N LEU A 531 -0.32 -1.07 -8.80
CA LEU A 531 0.25 0.01 -9.61
C LEU A 531 1.72 -0.25 -9.94
N ASP A 532 2.27 0.57 -10.84
CA ASP A 532 3.61 0.47 -11.38
C ASP A 532 4.43 1.74 -11.07
N ASP A 533 5.72 1.76 -11.45
CA ASP A 533 6.63 2.89 -11.32
C ASP A 533 6.82 3.40 -9.89
N GLY A 534 7.05 2.47 -8.98
CA GLY A 534 7.33 2.69 -7.57
C GLY A 534 8.45 1.77 -7.08
N GLY A 535 8.52 1.57 -5.78
CA GLY A 535 9.54 0.73 -5.15
C GLY A 535 9.10 0.08 -3.85
N GLY A 536 9.86 -0.90 -3.37
CA GLY A 536 9.76 -1.33 -1.99
C GLY A 536 10.01 -0.14 -1.06
N ILE A 537 11.05 0.63 -1.35
CA ILE A 537 11.30 1.94 -0.76
C ILE A 537 11.44 2.95 -1.91
N TYR A 538 10.58 3.95 -1.91
CA TYR A 538 10.56 5.05 -2.87
C TYR A 538 10.98 6.34 -2.18
N THR A 539 11.93 7.07 -2.77
CA THR A 539 12.38 8.36 -2.26
C THR A 539 12.27 9.43 -3.34
N GLN A 540 12.05 10.68 -2.96
CA GLN A 540 11.88 11.76 -3.91
C GLN A 540 12.48 13.06 -3.40
N GLY A 541 13.23 13.73 -4.28
CA GLY A 541 13.69 15.08 -4.10
C GLY A 541 14.94 15.23 -3.24
N LEU A 542 15.28 16.46 -2.96
CA LEU A 542 16.45 16.82 -2.16
C LEU A 542 16.31 16.38 -0.71
N THR A 543 17.31 15.72 -0.17
CA THR A 543 17.36 15.32 1.24
C THR A 543 18.65 15.83 1.86
N GLY A 544 18.53 16.57 2.95
CA GLY A 544 19.70 17.14 3.64
C GLY A 544 20.48 18.19 2.84
N THR A 545 21.70 18.44 3.29
CA THR A 545 22.66 19.37 2.69
C THR A 545 23.98 18.69 2.31
N SER A 546 24.17 17.46 2.74
CA SER A 546 25.38 16.64 2.53
C SER A 546 25.07 15.15 2.73
N MET A 547 26.02 14.28 2.38
CA MET A 547 25.93 12.85 2.67
C MET A 547 25.83 12.51 4.18
N THR A 548 26.11 13.48 5.05
CA THR A 548 26.04 13.29 6.51
C THR A 548 24.61 13.34 7.00
N ASP A 549 23.84 14.32 6.55
CA ASP A 549 22.46 14.61 6.96
C ASP A 549 21.41 14.18 5.91
N GLY A 550 21.82 13.51 4.84
CA GLY A 550 20.93 12.91 3.86
C GLY A 550 20.25 11.64 4.38
N GLU A 551 19.33 11.10 3.60
CA GLU A 551 18.53 9.93 3.98
C GLU A 551 19.32 8.62 3.92
N LYS A 552 18.95 7.66 4.78
CA LYS A 552 19.62 6.39 4.94
C LYS A 552 18.65 5.21 4.73
N VAL A 553 18.92 4.37 3.76
CA VAL A 553 18.20 3.11 3.48
C VAL A 553 19.15 1.97 3.77
N THR A 554 19.05 1.32 4.94
CA THR A 554 20.09 0.41 5.42
C THR A 554 19.56 -0.90 5.98
N GLY A 555 20.19 -2.02 5.62
CA GLY A 555 19.92 -3.33 6.23
C GLY A 555 18.53 -3.91 5.95
N ASN A 556 17.79 -3.39 4.98
CA ASN A 556 16.45 -3.88 4.64
C ASN A 556 16.56 -5.16 3.78
N VAL A 557 15.57 -6.04 3.91
CA VAL A 557 15.38 -7.19 3.02
C VAL A 557 14.14 -6.91 2.18
N ILE A 558 14.32 -6.76 0.85
CA ILE A 558 13.25 -6.35 -0.08
C ILE A 558 13.18 -7.36 -1.23
N HIS A 559 12.02 -7.99 -1.42
CA HIS A 559 11.87 -9.02 -2.45
C HIS A 559 10.44 -9.20 -2.96
N ASP A 560 10.28 -10.02 -3.99
CA ASP A 560 8.99 -10.43 -4.56
C ASP A 560 8.11 -9.25 -4.99
N GLN A 561 8.64 -8.38 -5.84
CA GLN A 561 7.90 -7.29 -6.47
C GLN A 561 6.93 -7.82 -7.55
N TRP A 562 5.71 -7.26 -7.65
CA TRP A 562 4.69 -7.69 -8.63
C TRP A 562 4.53 -6.75 -9.82
N GLY A 563 4.37 -5.48 -9.63
CA GLY A 563 4.29 -4.48 -10.70
C GLY A 563 5.66 -4.09 -11.23
N LEU A 564 5.71 -3.30 -12.29
CA LEU A 564 6.95 -2.74 -12.81
C LEU A 564 7.48 -1.67 -11.85
N GLY A 565 8.63 -1.91 -11.25
CA GLY A 565 9.23 -1.01 -10.28
C GLY A 565 10.62 -1.46 -9.84
N LYS A 566 11.06 -1.03 -8.67
CA LYS A 566 12.40 -1.22 -8.14
C LYS A 566 12.35 -1.72 -6.69
N SER A 567 13.41 -2.30 -6.19
CA SER A 567 13.51 -2.57 -4.76
C SER A 567 13.70 -1.26 -3.98
N VAL A 568 14.68 -0.45 -4.37
CA VAL A 568 14.88 0.92 -3.87
C VAL A 568 14.86 1.88 -5.05
N TYR A 569 13.98 2.86 -5.00
CA TYR A 569 13.80 3.84 -6.07
C TYR A 569 14.12 5.25 -5.57
N THR A 570 15.33 5.71 -5.83
CA THR A 570 15.71 7.09 -5.64
C THR A 570 15.28 7.87 -6.89
N ASP A 571 14.08 8.45 -6.85
CA ASP A 571 13.46 9.08 -8.00
C ASP A 571 13.88 10.55 -8.17
N ASN A 572 13.16 11.25 -8.99
CA ASN A 572 13.47 12.60 -9.47
C ASN A 572 14.04 13.54 -8.41
N GLY A 573 15.26 13.98 -8.64
CA GLY A 573 15.93 14.96 -7.83
C GLY A 573 16.52 14.45 -6.52
N CYS A 574 16.55 13.15 -6.27
CA CYS A 574 17.14 12.55 -5.08
C CYS A 574 18.63 12.91 -4.93
N THR A 575 19.00 13.30 -3.72
CA THR A 575 20.35 13.79 -3.40
C THR A 575 20.74 13.39 -2.00
N TYR A 576 22.02 13.10 -1.79
CA TYR A 576 22.63 12.77 -0.50
C TYR A 576 22.08 11.49 0.14
N GLU A 577 21.60 10.57 -0.65
CA GLU A 577 21.07 9.30 -0.15
C GLU A 577 22.14 8.22 -0.03
N THR A 578 22.01 7.38 0.99
CA THR A 578 22.83 6.19 1.19
C THR A 578 21.96 4.94 1.21
N VAL A 579 22.22 4.03 0.28
CA VAL A 579 21.60 2.70 0.19
C VAL A 579 22.66 1.67 0.54
N GLU A 580 22.64 1.13 1.76
CA GLU A 580 23.75 0.33 2.31
C GLU A 580 23.30 -0.95 3.01
N GLY A 581 23.98 -2.05 2.75
CA GLY A 581 23.81 -3.31 3.48
C GLY A 581 22.44 -3.97 3.30
N ASN A 582 21.68 -3.62 2.23
CA ASN A 582 20.38 -4.21 1.97
C ASN A 582 20.50 -5.53 1.19
N VAL A 583 19.47 -6.36 1.31
CA VAL A 583 19.32 -7.59 0.52
C VAL A 583 18.16 -7.38 -0.46
N LEU A 584 18.46 -7.35 -1.76
CA LEU A 584 17.55 -6.94 -2.81
C LEU A 584 17.45 -8.01 -3.90
N TYR A 585 16.29 -8.64 -4.05
CA TYR A 585 16.11 -9.71 -5.04
C TYR A 585 14.67 -9.83 -5.52
N HIS A 586 14.46 -10.53 -6.64
CA HIS A 586 13.18 -10.67 -7.33
C HIS A 586 12.49 -9.32 -7.62
N ALA A 587 13.30 -8.32 -8.02
CA ALA A 587 12.79 -7.08 -8.54
C ALA A 587 12.40 -7.24 -10.01
N SER A 588 11.33 -6.58 -10.43
CA SER A 588 10.82 -6.71 -11.80
C SER A 588 11.59 -5.89 -12.84
N TYR A 589 12.31 -4.86 -12.41
CA TYR A 589 13.00 -3.93 -13.30
C TYR A 589 14.44 -3.67 -12.87
N ALA A 590 14.66 -3.21 -11.66
CA ALA A 590 15.99 -2.95 -11.11
C ALA A 590 15.97 -3.15 -9.59
N ASN A 591 17.10 -3.54 -9.01
CA ASN A 591 17.23 -3.57 -7.56
C ASN A 591 17.33 -2.15 -7.00
N VAL A 592 18.19 -1.32 -7.61
CA VAL A 592 18.29 0.11 -7.26
C VAL A 592 18.22 0.93 -8.54
N ALA A 593 17.36 1.92 -8.58
CA ALA A 593 17.35 2.93 -9.64
C ALA A 593 17.50 4.32 -9.05
N SER A 594 18.43 5.09 -9.58
CA SER A 594 18.68 6.47 -9.20
C SER A 594 18.45 7.38 -10.41
N ARG A 595 17.54 8.32 -10.28
CA ARG A 595 17.13 9.22 -11.33
C ARG A 595 17.66 10.62 -11.08
N HIS A 596 18.00 11.24 -12.17
CA HIS A 596 18.44 12.59 -12.26
C HIS A 596 17.45 13.39 -13.13
N THR A 597 17.29 14.65 -12.88
CA THR A 597 16.39 15.52 -13.65
C THR A 597 17.14 16.66 -14.31
N ASP A 598 16.76 17.00 -15.54
CA ASP A 598 17.41 18.03 -16.35
C ASP A 598 17.54 19.40 -15.68
N TYR A 599 16.59 19.75 -14.83
CA TYR A 599 16.64 21.04 -14.14
C TYR A 599 17.70 21.11 -13.02
N ARG A 600 18.15 19.97 -12.50
CA ARG A 600 19.27 19.93 -11.59
C ARG A 600 20.60 20.15 -12.27
N ASP A 601 20.73 19.64 -13.48
CA ASP A 601 21.89 19.93 -14.31
C ASP A 601 22.05 21.43 -14.54
N ALA A 602 20.95 22.16 -14.68
CA ALA A 602 20.97 23.60 -14.82
C ALA A 602 21.56 24.33 -13.58
N LEU A 603 21.51 23.71 -12.40
CA LEU A 603 22.14 24.20 -11.17
C LEU A 603 23.58 23.71 -10.97
N GLY A 604 24.08 22.88 -11.90
CA GLY A 604 25.43 22.32 -11.84
C GLY A 604 25.67 21.29 -10.74
N ASN A 605 24.63 20.72 -10.18
CA ASN A 605 24.72 19.72 -9.12
C ASN A 605 24.98 18.33 -9.68
N ASN A 606 26.00 17.66 -9.16
CA ASN A 606 26.10 16.21 -9.22
C ASN A 606 25.29 15.67 -8.05
N ASP A 607 24.23 14.95 -8.29
CA ASP A 607 23.31 14.44 -7.26
C ASP A 607 23.95 13.25 -6.49
N PRO A 608 24.66 13.46 -5.36
CA PRO A 608 25.38 12.39 -4.68
C PRO A 608 24.42 11.36 -4.14
N THR A 609 24.58 10.13 -4.59
CA THR A 609 23.88 8.94 -4.09
C THR A 609 24.91 7.82 -3.93
N LEU A 610 24.98 7.22 -2.76
CA LEU A 610 25.91 6.15 -2.44
C LEU A 610 25.16 4.83 -2.30
N VAL A 611 25.49 3.85 -3.15
CA VAL A 611 24.97 2.49 -3.12
C VAL A 611 26.10 1.53 -2.80
N LYS A 612 26.18 1.03 -1.56
CA LYS A 612 27.32 0.25 -1.11
C LYS A 612 26.96 -0.95 -0.24
N ASP A 613 27.81 -1.96 -0.32
CA ASP A 613 27.80 -3.14 0.55
C ASP A 613 26.45 -3.88 0.55
N ASN A 614 25.63 -3.77 -0.54
CA ASN A 614 24.36 -4.48 -0.68
C ASN A 614 24.60 -5.89 -1.28
N TRP A 615 23.70 -6.80 -0.96
CA TRP A 615 23.54 -8.08 -1.65
C TRP A 615 22.38 -7.95 -2.63
N TRP A 616 22.67 -8.03 -3.93
CA TRP A 616 21.70 -7.83 -4.98
C TRP A 616 21.92 -8.74 -6.20
N GLU A 617 20.93 -8.88 -7.03
CA GLU A 617 20.99 -9.68 -8.26
C GLU A 617 21.56 -8.90 -9.45
N GLU A 618 21.38 -7.59 -9.46
CA GLU A 618 21.67 -6.76 -10.63
C GLU A 618 23.17 -6.45 -10.84
N GLY A 619 23.91 -6.26 -9.79
CA GLY A 619 25.35 -5.96 -9.83
C GLY A 619 25.71 -4.48 -10.06
N THR A 620 24.74 -3.61 -10.32
CA THR A 620 24.88 -2.14 -10.37
C THR A 620 23.53 -1.46 -10.20
N ALA A 621 23.53 -0.23 -9.74
CA ALA A 621 22.33 0.61 -9.80
C ALA A 621 22.07 1.05 -11.25
N ASP A 622 20.78 1.05 -11.66
CA ASP A 622 20.33 1.64 -12.92
C ASP A 622 19.95 3.11 -12.69
N GLY A 623 20.28 3.97 -13.65
CA GLY A 623 19.92 5.38 -13.59
C GLY A 623 20.86 6.27 -14.38
N ASP A 624 20.54 7.53 -14.43
CA ASP A 624 21.25 8.61 -15.13
C ASP A 624 21.86 9.65 -14.17
N ASN A 625 21.85 9.38 -12.87
CA ASN A 625 22.42 10.24 -11.84
C ASN A 625 23.95 10.30 -11.96
N LYS A 626 24.50 11.48 -12.22
CA LYS A 626 25.95 11.70 -12.40
C LYS A 626 26.75 11.55 -11.10
N GLY A 627 26.11 11.76 -9.95
CA GLY A 627 26.72 11.62 -8.63
C GLY A 627 26.63 10.20 -8.05
N LEU A 628 26.06 9.25 -8.79
CA LEU A 628 25.87 7.87 -8.33
C LEU A 628 27.22 7.14 -8.16
N VAL A 629 27.47 6.68 -6.94
CA VAL A 629 28.64 5.86 -6.58
C VAL A 629 28.18 4.50 -6.14
N THR A 630 28.66 3.43 -6.78
CA THR A 630 28.41 2.04 -6.41
C THR A 630 29.71 1.36 -5.97
N THR A 631 29.79 0.81 -4.77
CA THR A 631 30.99 0.16 -4.24
C THR A 631 30.65 -0.95 -3.24
N GLY A 632 31.51 -1.99 -3.14
CA GLY A 632 31.38 -3.07 -2.14
C GLY A 632 30.18 -3.99 -2.31
N ASN A 633 29.30 -3.77 -3.29
CA ASN A 633 28.10 -4.58 -3.47
C ASN A 633 28.42 -5.98 -3.96
N THR A 634 27.72 -6.98 -3.45
CA THR A 634 27.86 -8.39 -3.80
C THR A 634 26.75 -8.82 -4.74
N ILE A 635 27.08 -9.34 -5.92
CA ILE A 635 26.14 -10.04 -6.80
C ILE A 635 25.82 -11.38 -6.13
N MET A 636 24.59 -11.55 -5.67
CA MET A 636 24.15 -12.80 -5.04
C MET A 636 23.57 -13.77 -6.07
N THR A 637 23.81 -15.04 -5.87
CA THR A 637 23.24 -16.15 -6.64
C THR A 637 22.12 -16.86 -5.89
N GLY A 638 21.99 -16.56 -4.61
CA GLY A 638 20.95 -17.05 -3.71
C GLY A 638 21.16 -16.50 -2.30
N LEU A 639 20.20 -16.74 -1.42
CA LEU A 639 20.24 -16.24 -0.04
C LEU A 639 21.40 -16.83 0.80
N SER A 640 22.01 -17.94 0.35
CA SER A 640 23.21 -18.50 0.99
C SER A 640 24.44 -17.58 0.88
N ASP A 641 24.44 -16.62 -0.02
CA ASP A 641 25.51 -15.64 -0.19
C ASP A 641 25.40 -14.47 0.82
N VAL A 642 24.28 -14.38 1.51
CA VAL A 642 23.99 -13.34 2.50
C VAL A 642 24.31 -13.85 3.91
N PRO A 643 25.01 -13.08 4.75
CA PRO A 643 25.21 -13.44 6.15
C PRO A 643 23.86 -13.66 6.86
N PRO A 644 23.71 -14.76 7.64
CA PRO A 644 22.43 -15.07 8.29
C PRO A 644 21.91 -14.00 9.25
N ASP A 645 22.78 -13.24 9.86
CA ASP A 645 22.45 -12.15 10.76
C ASP A 645 21.82 -10.95 10.02
N VAL A 646 22.24 -10.69 8.79
CA VAL A 646 21.61 -9.65 7.95
C VAL A 646 20.15 -10.02 7.64
N LEU A 647 19.91 -11.28 7.22
CA LEU A 647 18.54 -11.77 6.98
C LEU A 647 17.72 -11.83 8.27
N GLY A 648 18.34 -12.25 9.38
CA GLY A 648 17.66 -12.40 10.67
C GLY A 648 17.33 -11.10 11.38
N ASN A 649 18.00 -10.00 11.00
CA ASN A 649 17.81 -8.67 11.57
C ASN A 649 16.70 -7.85 10.91
N ALA A 650 16.23 -8.27 9.73
CA ALA A 650 15.18 -7.57 9.00
C ALA A 650 13.78 -8.04 9.43
N GLY A 651 12.84 -7.10 9.48
CA GLY A 651 11.47 -7.34 9.92
C GLY A 651 11.34 -7.34 11.44
N LEU A 652 10.19 -7.85 11.90
CA LEU A 652 9.81 -7.81 13.30
C LEU A 652 10.87 -8.46 14.22
N GLU A 653 11.26 -7.74 15.24
CA GLU A 653 12.06 -8.30 16.32
C GLU A 653 11.34 -9.49 16.99
N PRO A 654 12.06 -10.44 17.59
CA PRO A 654 11.45 -11.66 18.13
C PRO A 654 10.27 -11.44 19.09
N ALA A 655 10.27 -10.35 19.85
CA ALA A 655 9.20 -10.00 20.79
C ALA A 655 7.87 -9.67 20.07
N TYR A 656 7.91 -9.18 18.83
CA TYR A 656 6.78 -8.70 18.06
C TYR A 656 6.27 -9.69 17.00
N ARG A 657 6.92 -10.84 16.81
CA ARG A 657 6.50 -11.83 15.79
C ARG A 657 5.11 -12.39 15.99
N HIS A 658 4.54 -12.29 17.19
CA HIS A 658 3.15 -12.66 17.47
C HIS A 658 2.13 -11.81 16.67
N LEU A 659 2.52 -10.62 16.18
CA LEU A 659 1.68 -9.77 15.34
C LEU A 659 1.30 -10.43 14.01
N LEU A 660 2.11 -11.36 13.51
CA LEU A 660 1.85 -12.10 12.27
C LEU A 660 0.64 -13.04 12.39
N ASP A 661 0.28 -13.43 13.59
CA ASP A 661 -0.88 -14.28 13.86
C ASP A 661 -2.15 -13.49 14.20
N ARG A 662 -2.05 -12.16 14.35
CA ARG A 662 -3.19 -11.32 14.74
C ARG A 662 -4.14 -11.14 13.56
N ARG A 663 -5.41 -11.46 13.78
CA ARG A 663 -6.48 -11.42 12.78
C ARG A 663 -7.49 -10.33 13.10
N THR A 664 -8.03 -9.71 12.04
CA THR A 664 -9.11 -8.73 12.10
C THR A 664 -10.28 -9.22 11.25
N GLY A 665 -11.35 -9.70 11.88
CA GLY A 665 -12.52 -10.22 11.18
C GLY A 665 -12.51 -11.74 10.93
N ALA A 666 -13.60 -12.24 10.36
CA ALA A 666 -13.81 -13.65 10.08
C ALA A 666 -12.97 -14.12 8.87
N LEU A 667 -12.60 -15.40 8.89
CA LEU A 667 -11.96 -16.01 7.72
C LEU A 667 -12.92 -16.05 6.53
N SER A 668 -12.49 -15.58 5.39
CA SER A 668 -13.24 -15.50 4.14
C SER A 668 -12.52 -16.16 2.97
N VAL A 669 -13.18 -16.25 1.82
CA VAL A 669 -12.51 -16.53 0.54
C VAL A 669 -11.58 -15.37 0.20
N PRO A 670 -10.55 -15.57 -0.64
CA PRO A 670 -9.69 -14.48 -1.09
C PRO A 670 -10.46 -13.42 -1.88
N GLU A 671 -9.88 -12.26 -2.08
CA GLU A 671 -10.34 -11.35 -3.13
C GLU A 671 -10.06 -11.92 -4.52
N ALA A 672 -10.78 -11.39 -5.50
CA ALA A 672 -10.51 -11.72 -6.89
C ALA A 672 -9.13 -11.21 -7.32
N PRO A 673 -8.38 -11.98 -8.12
CA PRO A 673 -7.19 -11.47 -8.81
C PRO A 673 -7.51 -10.24 -9.65
N SER A 674 -6.49 -9.44 -9.96
CA SER A 674 -6.64 -8.20 -10.73
C SER A 674 -5.74 -8.17 -11.96
N ARG A 675 -5.92 -7.18 -12.83
CA ARG A 675 -5.07 -6.92 -14.01
C ARG A 675 -4.89 -8.16 -14.89
N VAL A 676 -6.02 -8.84 -15.20
CA VAL A 676 -5.98 -10.04 -16.06
C VAL A 676 -5.67 -9.65 -17.49
N GLY A 677 -4.61 -10.23 -18.02
CA GLY A 677 -4.18 -10.06 -19.40
C GLY A 677 -4.03 -11.38 -20.12
N THR A 678 -4.22 -11.35 -21.45
CA THR A 678 -4.10 -12.52 -22.31
C THR A 678 -3.16 -12.28 -23.47
N ALA A 679 -2.47 -13.32 -23.90
CA ALA A 679 -1.67 -13.33 -25.13
C ALA A 679 -1.79 -14.67 -25.80
N THR A 680 -1.62 -14.72 -27.13
CA THR A 680 -1.64 -15.95 -27.89
C THR A 680 -0.51 -16.89 -27.48
N ALA A 681 -0.86 -18.14 -27.17
CA ALA A 681 0.08 -19.23 -26.91
C ALA A 681 0.14 -20.23 -28.08
N GLY A 682 -0.86 -20.20 -28.94
CA GLY A 682 -1.00 -21.07 -30.13
C GLY A 682 -2.35 -20.83 -30.79
N ALA A 683 -2.70 -21.64 -31.79
CA ALA A 683 -3.99 -21.56 -32.47
C ALA A 683 -5.19 -21.95 -31.58
N ASP A 684 -4.91 -22.63 -30.51
CA ASP A 684 -5.89 -23.22 -29.59
C ASP A 684 -5.51 -23.01 -28.12
N ALA A 685 -4.69 -22.01 -27.80
CA ALA A 685 -4.26 -21.71 -26.44
C ALA A 685 -3.92 -20.23 -26.23
N LEU A 686 -4.08 -19.79 -24.97
CA LEU A 686 -3.72 -18.48 -24.49
C LEU A 686 -2.75 -18.59 -23.30
N TRP A 687 -1.83 -17.65 -23.23
CA TRP A 687 -1.15 -17.31 -21.99
C TRP A 687 -2.03 -16.33 -21.20
N VAL A 688 -2.23 -16.61 -19.93
CA VAL A 688 -2.99 -15.75 -19.00
C VAL A 688 -2.06 -15.30 -17.91
N THR A 689 -1.99 -13.99 -17.67
CA THR A 689 -1.28 -13.39 -16.55
C THR A 689 -2.22 -12.50 -15.74
N PHE A 690 -1.91 -12.26 -14.47
CA PHE A 690 -2.70 -11.43 -13.58
C PHE A 690 -1.87 -11.07 -12.35
N ASN A 691 -2.33 -10.08 -11.57
CA ASN A 691 -1.81 -9.85 -10.23
C ASN A 691 -2.55 -10.76 -9.24
N PRO A 692 -1.85 -11.34 -8.25
CA PRO A 692 -2.46 -12.23 -7.27
C PRO A 692 -3.58 -11.55 -6.48
N ALA A 693 -4.36 -12.33 -5.78
CA ALA A 693 -5.36 -11.82 -4.87
C ALA A 693 -4.70 -10.92 -3.81
N PHE A 694 -5.14 -9.68 -3.74
CA PHE A 694 -4.56 -8.66 -2.87
C PHE A 694 -4.80 -8.98 -1.38
N ALA A 695 -6.00 -9.50 -1.05
CA ALA A 695 -6.29 -10.04 0.27
C ALA A 695 -6.58 -11.53 0.19
N ASP A 696 -5.96 -12.29 1.06
CA ASP A 696 -6.08 -13.74 1.13
C ASP A 696 -7.30 -14.24 1.92
N GLY A 697 -8.08 -13.33 2.52
CA GLY A 697 -9.22 -13.65 3.36
C GLY A 697 -8.84 -14.22 4.72
N GLY A 698 -7.61 -13.97 5.19
CA GLY A 698 -7.06 -14.46 6.44
C GLY A 698 -6.60 -15.92 6.39
N SER A 699 -6.50 -16.51 5.20
CA SER A 699 -5.99 -17.86 4.97
C SER A 699 -5.20 -17.89 3.66
N PRO A 700 -3.99 -18.47 3.64
CA PRO A 700 -3.12 -18.43 2.48
C PRO A 700 -3.81 -18.90 1.20
N VAL A 701 -3.59 -18.19 0.10
CA VAL A 701 -4.05 -18.57 -1.23
C VAL A 701 -3.32 -19.86 -1.65
N THR A 702 -4.09 -20.89 -2.04
CA THR A 702 -3.56 -22.20 -2.42
C THR A 702 -3.50 -22.40 -3.93
N GLY A 703 -4.22 -21.59 -4.71
CA GLY A 703 -4.22 -21.71 -6.17
C GLY A 703 -5.14 -20.71 -6.86
N TYR A 704 -5.06 -20.72 -8.17
CA TYR A 704 -5.80 -19.85 -9.08
C TYR A 704 -6.46 -20.69 -10.18
N THR A 705 -7.62 -20.24 -10.67
CA THR A 705 -8.35 -20.87 -11.76
C THR A 705 -8.71 -19.82 -12.81
N ALA A 706 -8.20 -19.99 -14.03
CA ALA A 706 -8.55 -19.17 -15.19
C ALA A 706 -9.68 -19.84 -15.98
N ARG A 707 -10.70 -19.06 -16.37
CA ARG A 707 -11.86 -19.50 -17.16
C ARG A 707 -12.02 -18.62 -18.38
N ALA A 708 -12.14 -19.24 -19.55
CA ALA A 708 -12.43 -18.52 -20.78
C ALA A 708 -13.92 -18.60 -21.13
N TYR A 709 -14.43 -17.48 -21.64
CA TYR A 709 -15.83 -17.31 -22.05
C TYR A 709 -15.90 -16.82 -23.49
N ASP A 710 -16.80 -17.38 -24.28
CA ASP A 710 -17.07 -16.93 -25.64
C ASP A 710 -17.91 -15.64 -25.69
N ALA A 711 -18.19 -15.16 -26.90
CA ALA A 711 -18.97 -13.94 -27.11
C ALA A 711 -20.43 -14.05 -26.60
N THR A 712 -20.93 -15.23 -26.30
CA THR A 712 -22.26 -15.47 -25.70
C THR A 712 -22.23 -15.48 -24.17
N GLY A 713 -21.02 -15.42 -23.56
CA GLY A 713 -20.81 -15.55 -22.13
C GLY A 713 -20.77 -17.00 -21.64
N SER A 714 -20.72 -17.98 -22.55
CA SER A 714 -20.60 -19.40 -22.20
C SER A 714 -19.16 -19.76 -21.88
N GLN A 715 -18.93 -20.45 -20.76
CA GLN A 715 -17.60 -20.96 -20.43
C GLN A 715 -17.16 -22.03 -21.43
N VAL A 716 -16.01 -21.83 -22.06
CA VAL A 716 -15.45 -22.71 -23.10
C VAL A 716 -14.15 -23.41 -22.68
N ALA A 717 -13.47 -22.92 -21.63
CA ALA A 717 -12.26 -23.54 -21.11
C ALA A 717 -12.03 -23.19 -19.64
N GLU A 718 -11.23 -24.03 -18.96
CA GLU A 718 -10.82 -23.83 -17.57
C GLU A 718 -9.44 -24.48 -17.34
N GLU A 719 -8.56 -23.79 -16.60
CA GLU A 719 -7.27 -24.30 -16.16
C GLU A 719 -6.95 -23.80 -14.75
N SER A 720 -6.35 -24.63 -13.91
CA SER A 720 -6.00 -24.31 -12.54
C SER A 720 -4.52 -24.55 -12.27
N VAL A 721 -3.91 -23.63 -11.51
CA VAL A 721 -2.51 -23.75 -11.06
C VAL A 721 -2.42 -23.57 -9.54
N SER A 722 -1.40 -24.15 -8.91
CA SER A 722 -1.09 -23.86 -7.52
C SER A 722 -0.54 -22.44 -7.35
N ALA A 723 -0.74 -21.83 -6.18
CA ALA A 723 -0.17 -20.51 -5.89
C ALA A 723 1.36 -20.51 -6.00
N ALA A 724 2.01 -21.59 -5.55
CA ALA A 724 3.47 -21.73 -5.64
C ALA A 724 3.96 -21.80 -7.10
N GLU A 725 3.23 -22.50 -7.96
CA GLU A 725 3.55 -22.56 -9.40
C GLU A 725 3.34 -21.19 -10.06
N PHE A 726 2.21 -20.53 -9.77
CA PHE A 726 1.96 -19.19 -10.30
C PHE A 726 2.99 -18.18 -9.79
N LYS A 727 3.39 -18.21 -8.52
CA LYS A 727 4.46 -17.33 -8.00
C LYS A 727 5.78 -17.51 -8.76
N ARG A 728 6.06 -18.71 -9.25
CA ARG A 728 7.26 -19.03 -10.04
C ARG A 728 7.13 -18.65 -11.53
N THR A 729 5.95 -18.83 -12.13
CA THR A 729 5.74 -18.68 -13.58
C THR A 729 5.07 -17.36 -13.97
N ALA A 730 4.25 -16.79 -13.09
CA ALA A 730 3.32 -15.68 -13.34
C ALA A 730 2.38 -15.92 -14.56
N LEU A 731 2.21 -17.18 -14.98
CA LEU A 731 1.48 -17.57 -16.18
C LEU A 731 0.58 -18.77 -15.92
N ILE A 732 -0.59 -18.75 -16.55
CA ILE A 732 -1.40 -19.94 -16.81
C ILE A 732 -1.43 -20.20 -18.31
N HIS A 733 -1.18 -21.43 -18.74
CA HIS A 733 -1.37 -21.88 -20.12
C HIS A 733 -2.79 -22.43 -20.23
N LEU A 734 -3.68 -21.67 -20.85
CA LEU A 734 -5.10 -22.00 -20.98
C LEU A 734 -5.39 -22.50 -22.40
N GLY A 735 -5.71 -23.80 -22.55
CA GLY A 735 -6.21 -24.34 -23.79
C GLY A 735 -7.63 -23.84 -24.07
N VAL A 736 -7.88 -23.28 -25.27
CA VAL A 736 -9.19 -22.75 -25.65
C VAL A 736 -9.57 -23.25 -27.05
N PRO A 737 -10.87 -23.37 -27.37
CA PRO A 737 -11.31 -23.75 -28.74
C PRO A 737 -10.79 -22.75 -29.78
N ALA A 738 -10.29 -23.27 -30.92
CA ALA A 738 -9.91 -22.42 -32.04
C ALA A 738 -11.13 -21.73 -32.66
N GLY A 739 -10.96 -20.50 -33.11
CA GLY A 739 -11.87 -19.86 -34.06
C GLY A 739 -12.58 -18.58 -33.63
N GLY A 740 -12.75 -18.25 -32.36
CA GLY A 740 -13.43 -17.00 -31.96
C GLY A 740 -12.68 -16.26 -30.85
N PRO A 741 -12.96 -14.97 -30.64
CA PRO A 741 -12.43 -14.26 -29.49
C PRO A 741 -13.06 -14.75 -28.19
N VAL A 742 -12.23 -14.92 -27.18
CA VAL A 742 -12.65 -15.25 -25.81
C VAL A 742 -12.18 -14.17 -24.84
N THR A 743 -12.92 -13.99 -23.77
CA THR A 743 -12.50 -13.23 -22.59
C THR A 743 -12.09 -14.18 -21.47
N VAL A 744 -11.19 -13.79 -20.60
CA VAL A 744 -10.71 -14.64 -19.51
C VAL A 744 -10.92 -13.93 -18.19
N ALA A 745 -11.47 -14.64 -17.21
CA ALA A 745 -11.53 -14.22 -15.82
C ALA A 745 -10.80 -15.22 -14.91
N VAL A 746 -10.26 -14.77 -13.81
CA VAL A 746 -9.46 -15.58 -12.88
C VAL A 746 -10.03 -15.49 -11.48
N SER A 747 -10.11 -16.63 -10.80
CA SER A 747 -10.48 -16.72 -9.38
C SER A 747 -9.31 -17.23 -8.55
N ALA A 748 -9.20 -16.77 -7.32
CA ALA A 748 -8.25 -17.27 -6.32
C ALA A 748 -8.95 -18.22 -5.35
N ARG A 749 -8.21 -19.17 -4.77
CA ARG A 749 -8.75 -20.17 -3.83
C ARG A 749 -7.87 -20.28 -2.58
N ASN A 750 -8.53 -20.31 -1.42
CA ASN A 750 -7.92 -20.64 -0.14
C ASN A 750 -8.69 -21.79 0.56
N ALA A 751 -8.41 -22.05 1.84
CA ALA A 751 -9.11 -23.09 2.63
C ALA A 751 -10.61 -22.80 2.82
N ARG A 752 -11.08 -21.56 2.63
CA ARG A 752 -12.50 -21.17 2.76
C ARG A 752 -13.29 -21.31 1.47
N GLY A 753 -12.58 -21.40 0.35
CA GLY A 753 -13.20 -21.58 -0.96
C GLY A 753 -12.58 -20.72 -2.06
N GLU A 754 -13.34 -20.52 -3.11
CA GLU A 754 -12.97 -19.76 -4.30
C GLU A 754 -13.57 -18.35 -4.24
N SER A 755 -12.79 -17.36 -4.65
CA SER A 755 -13.20 -15.95 -4.77
C SER A 755 -14.26 -15.75 -5.86
N ALA A 756 -14.89 -14.58 -5.91
CA ALA A 756 -15.51 -14.09 -7.13
C ALA A 756 -14.49 -14.08 -8.28
N PRO A 757 -14.93 -14.18 -9.55
CA PRO A 757 -14.02 -13.98 -10.69
C PRO A 757 -13.53 -12.53 -10.75
N SER A 758 -12.35 -12.34 -11.31
CA SER A 758 -11.82 -11.02 -11.68
C SER A 758 -12.70 -10.32 -12.71
N LEU A 759 -12.45 -9.04 -12.95
CA LEU A 759 -12.87 -8.42 -14.20
C LEU A 759 -12.28 -9.22 -15.36
N ALA A 760 -13.07 -9.37 -16.42
CA ALA A 760 -12.64 -10.11 -17.60
C ALA A 760 -11.56 -9.36 -18.38
N SER A 761 -10.65 -10.12 -19.01
CA SER A 761 -9.67 -9.57 -19.96
C SER A 761 -10.37 -8.96 -21.20
N ALA A 762 -9.64 -8.15 -21.96
CA ALA A 762 -10.06 -7.82 -23.31
C ALA A 762 -10.27 -9.10 -24.16
N PRO A 763 -11.23 -9.10 -25.09
CA PRO A 763 -11.44 -10.24 -25.99
C PRO A 763 -10.22 -10.51 -26.86
N LEU A 764 -9.77 -11.78 -26.94
CA LEU A 764 -8.65 -12.20 -27.77
C LEU A 764 -8.97 -13.50 -28.50
N ALA A 765 -8.79 -13.53 -29.81
CA ALA A 765 -8.84 -14.75 -30.60
C ALA A 765 -7.46 -15.42 -30.63
N PRO A 766 -7.31 -16.68 -30.22
CA PRO A 766 -6.03 -17.38 -30.34
C PRO A 766 -5.63 -17.54 -31.80
N THR A 767 -4.36 -17.32 -32.10
CA THR A 767 -3.81 -17.42 -33.44
C THR A 767 -2.53 -18.23 -33.45
N ALA A 768 -2.27 -18.98 -34.52
CA ALA A 768 -0.99 -19.67 -34.66
C ALA A 768 0.13 -18.63 -34.83
N ALA A 769 1.19 -18.79 -34.04
CA ALA A 769 2.39 -17.98 -34.15
C ALA A 769 3.38 -18.69 -35.08
N THR A 770 3.83 -18.01 -36.14
CA THR A 770 4.70 -18.55 -37.16
C THR A 770 6.00 -17.77 -37.35
N THR A 771 6.03 -16.53 -36.90
CA THR A 771 7.16 -15.62 -37.05
C THR A 771 8.01 -15.59 -35.80
N LEU A 772 9.27 -16.00 -35.90
CA LEU A 772 10.21 -15.96 -34.76
C LEU A 772 10.50 -14.52 -34.30
N PRO A 773 10.76 -14.32 -32.99
CA PRO A 773 11.18 -13.01 -32.47
C PRO A 773 12.57 -12.63 -33.02
N ALA A 774 12.87 -11.35 -33.05
CA ALA A 774 14.22 -10.85 -33.35
C ALA A 774 15.18 -11.17 -32.17
N ALA A 775 16.48 -10.97 -32.37
CA ALA A 775 17.46 -11.12 -31.31
C ALA A 775 17.26 -10.02 -30.23
N PRO A 776 17.44 -10.32 -28.92
CA PRO A 776 17.61 -9.30 -27.91
C PRO A 776 18.74 -8.32 -28.25
N THR A 777 18.69 -7.11 -27.74
CA THR A 777 19.69 -6.08 -28.09
C THR A 777 20.49 -5.65 -26.86
N ALA A 778 21.61 -4.97 -27.08
CA ALA A 778 22.49 -4.40 -26.07
C ALA A 778 22.88 -5.36 -24.92
N PRO A 779 23.26 -6.62 -25.17
CA PRO A 779 23.65 -7.52 -24.11
C PRO A 779 24.90 -6.99 -23.39
N LYS A 780 24.88 -6.96 -22.07
CA LYS A 780 25.99 -6.54 -21.20
C LYS A 780 26.23 -7.62 -20.14
N LEU A 781 27.48 -7.88 -19.81
CA LEU A 781 27.88 -8.82 -18.79
C LEU A 781 28.69 -8.10 -17.71
N ARG A 782 28.18 -8.02 -16.52
CA ARG A 782 28.88 -7.48 -15.34
C ARG A 782 29.34 -8.64 -14.48
N THR A 783 30.61 -8.62 -14.08
CA THR A 783 31.23 -9.78 -13.44
C THR A 783 31.72 -9.47 -12.03
N SER A 784 31.50 -10.41 -11.12
CA SER A 784 32.27 -10.59 -9.89
C SER A 784 33.34 -11.66 -10.07
N ALA A 785 33.93 -12.17 -8.99
CA ALA A 785 34.90 -13.27 -9.08
C ALA A 785 34.23 -14.60 -9.49
N THR A 786 33.02 -14.87 -8.99
CA THR A 786 32.37 -16.18 -9.11
C THR A 786 30.97 -16.11 -9.76
N ALA A 787 30.51 -14.92 -10.10
CA ALA A 787 29.20 -14.70 -10.71
C ALA A 787 29.24 -13.58 -11.77
N ALA A 788 28.23 -13.54 -12.60
CA ALA A 788 27.99 -12.45 -13.54
C ALA A 788 26.51 -12.14 -13.64
N THR A 789 26.16 -10.88 -13.84
CA THR A 789 24.82 -10.45 -14.26
C THR A 789 24.84 -10.17 -15.76
N LEU A 790 24.05 -10.96 -16.50
CA LEU A 790 23.76 -10.71 -17.89
C LEU A 790 22.55 -9.76 -17.95
N ALA A 791 22.70 -8.60 -18.57
CA ALA A 791 21.60 -7.68 -18.84
C ALA A 791 21.39 -7.55 -20.35
N TRP A 792 20.15 -7.40 -20.81
CA TRP A 792 19.81 -7.21 -22.22
C TRP A 792 18.52 -6.42 -22.38
N THR A 793 18.32 -5.82 -23.53
CA THR A 793 17.06 -5.18 -23.90
C THR A 793 16.20 -6.17 -24.68
N PRO A 794 14.91 -6.33 -24.37
CA PRO A 794 13.98 -7.14 -25.16
C PRO A 794 14.00 -6.79 -26.63
N PRO A 795 13.75 -7.75 -27.56
CA PRO A 795 13.69 -7.45 -28.98
C PRO A 795 12.51 -6.54 -29.31
N THR A 796 12.72 -5.54 -30.16
CA THR A 796 11.64 -4.69 -30.68
C THR A 796 10.72 -5.43 -31.65
N GLY A 797 11.22 -6.44 -32.33
CA GLY A 797 10.45 -7.33 -33.23
C GLY A 797 10.12 -8.64 -32.47
N THR A 798 8.91 -8.77 -31.98
CA THR A 798 8.47 -10.00 -31.28
C THR A 798 7.94 -11.08 -32.20
N GLY A 799 7.88 -10.83 -33.54
CA GLY A 799 7.17 -11.68 -34.47
C GLY A 799 5.66 -11.47 -34.37
N ASP A 800 4.90 -12.53 -34.50
CA ASP A 800 3.43 -12.55 -34.38
C ASP A 800 2.95 -13.09 -33.01
N ALA A 801 3.88 -13.28 -32.09
CA ALA A 801 3.57 -13.71 -30.71
C ALA A 801 4.45 -12.99 -29.71
N ARG A 802 3.94 -12.87 -28.49
CA ARG A 802 4.64 -12.26 -27.36
C ARG A 802 5.84 -13.10 -26.91
N VAL A 803 6.91 -12.44 -26.49
CA VAL A 803 8.03 -13.12 -25.82
C VAL A 803 7.58 -13.63 -24.45
N THR A 804 7.73 -14.92 -24.21
CA THR A 804 7.35 -15.59 -22.95
C THR A 804 8.55 -16.10 -22.18
N GLY A 805 9.77 -15.99 -22.74
CA GLY A 805 10.98 -16.43 -22.10
C GLY A 805 12.23 -16.03 -22.88
N TYR A 806 13.37 -16.32 -22.28
CA TYR A 806 14.68 -16.24 -22.92
C TYR A 806 15.48 -17.49 -22.62
N ARG A 807 16.33 -17.85 -23.53
CA ARG A 807 17.33 -18.92 -23.34
C ARG A 807 18.71 -18.32 -23.29
N VAL A 808 19.41 -18.54 -22.19
CA VAL A 808 20.80 -18.11 -21.99
C VAL A 808 21.72 -19.31 -22.09
N THR A 809 22.82 -19.19 -22.85
CA THR A 809 23.87 -20.21 -22.89
C THR A 809 25.21 -19.61 -22.46
N VAL A 810 26.04 -20.40 -21.78
CA VAL A 810 27.34 -19.99 -21.26
C VAL A 810 28.41 -20.91 -21.89
N SER A 811 29.56 -20.35 -22.23
CA SER A 811 30.65 -21.08 -22.94
C SER A 811 31.37 -22.14 -22.10
N ASP A 812 31.00 -22.35 -20.83
CA ASP A 812 31.56 -23.37 -19.94
C ASP A 812 30.95 -24.77 -20.11
N GLY A 813 30.01 -24.92 -21.05
CA GLY A 813 29.39 -26.21 -21.35
C GLY A 813 28.24 -26.62 -20.41
N ARG A 814 27.83 -25.75 -19.48
CA ARG A 814 26.62 -26.00 -18.66
C ARG A 814 25.36 -26.09 -19.52
N ALA A 815 24.30 -26.70 -18.96
CA ALA A 815 22.99 -26.69 -19.63
C ALA A 815 22.50 -25.25 -19.83
N PRO A 816 21.76 -25.00 -20.93
CA PRO A 816 21.12 -23.71 -21.12
C PRO A 816 20.25 -23.30 -19.91
N ILE A 817 20.25 -22.03 -19.58
CA ILE A 817 19.41 -21.44 -18.53
C ILE A 817 18.19 -20.87 -19.23
N ASP A 818 17.02 -21.43 -18.94
CA ASP A 818 15.76 -20.85 -19.43
C ASP A 818 15.30 -19.80 -18.40
N VAL A 819 15.12 -18.57 -18.89
CA VAL A 819 14.59 -17.44 -18.12
C VAL A 819 13.12 -17.30 -18.50
N THR A 820 12.25 -17.71 -17.60
CA THR A 820 10.80 -17.70 -17.78
C THR A 820 10.15 -17.12 -16.54
N GLY A 821 8.88 -16.84 -16.63
CA GLY A 821 8.09 -16.42 -15.50
C GLY A 821 7.90 -14.92 -15.42
N ARG A 822 7.64 -14.47 -14.22
CA ARG A 822 7.18 -13.14 -13.89
C ARG A 822 8.07 -12.02 -14.42
N ASP A 823 9.39 -12.11 -14.25
CA ASP A 823 10.32 -11.05 -14.66
C ASP A 823 10.28 -10.80 -16.18
N VAL A 824 10.13 -11.87 -16.97
CA VAL A 824 9.99 -11.76 -18.43
C VAL A 824 8.75 -10.99 -18.83
N LEU A 825 7.66 -11.17 -18.10
CA LEU A 825 6.36 -10.59 -18.45
C LEU A 825 6.23 -9.15 -17.96
N VAL A 826 6.76 -8.87 -16.79
CA VAL A 826 6.69 -7.53 -16.18
C VAL A 826 7.57 -6.54 -16.92
N THR A 827 8.76 -6.94 -17.36
CA THR A 827 9.69 -6.05 -18.05
C THR A 827 9.39 -5.81 -19.54
N GLN A 828 8.43 -6.52 -20.10
CA GLN A 828 7.93 -6.25 -21.44
C GLN A 828 6.67 -5.39 -21.36
N PRO A 829 6.57 -4.31 -22.03
CA PRO A 829 7.19 -3.70 -23.20
C PRO A 829 8.23 -2.62 -22.91
N SER A 830 8.73 -2.52 -21.67
CA SER A 830 9.65 -1.45 -21.37
C SER A 830 10.97 -1.64 -22.14
N ALA A 831 11.45 -0.58 -22.77
CA ALA A 831 12.74 -0.55 -23.48
C ALA A 831 13.94 -0.70 -22.54
N LYS A 832 13.74 -0.96 -21.25
CA LYS A 832 14.75 -0.77 -20.22
C LYS A 832 15.45 -2.03 -19.72
N GLY A 833 15.26 -3.17 -20.33
CA GLY A 833 16.18 -4.27 -20.14
C GLY A 833 15.76 -5.29 -19.08
N MET A 834 16.26 -6.47 -19.28
CA MET A 834 16.15 -7.63 -18.40
C MET A 834 17.53 -8.00 -17.87
N PHE A 835 17.58 -8.69 -16.76
CA PHE A 835 18.83 -9.26 -16.26
C PHE A 835 18.67 -10.69 -15.73
N ARG A 836 19.79 -11.43 -15.73
CA ARG A 836 19.86 -12.77 -15.14
C ARG A 836 21.23 -12.97 -14.49
N VAL A 837 21.23 -13.43 -13.24
CA VAL A 837 22.46 -13.80 -12.54
C VAL A 837 22.91 -15.20 -12.97
N ILE A 838 24.21 -15.33 -13.25
CA ILE A 838 24.89 -16.56 -13.62
C ILE A 838 25.95 -16.84 -12.56
N GLY A 839 25.68 -17.75 -11.67
CA GLY A 839 26.60 -18.15 -10.60
C GLY A 839 27.54 -19.29 -10.98
N GLY A 840 28.46 -19.65 -10.08
CA GLY A 840 29.38 -20.77 -10.24
C GLY A 840 30.42 -20.56 -11.34
N LEU A 841 30.84 -19.32 -11.57
CA LEU A 841 31.88 -18.97 -12.52
C LEU A 841 33.27 -19.08 -11.89
N THR A 842 34.30 -19.36 -12.68
CA THR A 842 35.70 -19.42 -12.24
C THR A 842 36.34 -18.03 -12.27
N PRO A 843 37.00 -17.58 -11.19
CA PRO A 843 37.70 -16.29 -11.21
C PRO A 843 38.73 -16.15 -12.33
N GLY A 844 38.87 -14.95 -12.87
CA GLY A 844 39.86 -14.64 -13.92
C GLY A 844 39.62 -15.32 -15.28
N THR A 845 38.44 -15.88 -15.51
CA THR A 845 38.09 -16.67 -16.70
C THR A 845 37.17 -15.86 -17.63
N ALA A 846 37.48 -15.91 -18.93
CA ALA A 846 36.65 -15.30 -19.96
C ALA A 846 35.46 -16.21 -20.31
N TYR A 847 34.27 -15.62 -20.32
CA TYR A 847 33.02 -16.29 -20.68
C TYR A 847 32.36 -15.60 -21.86
N THR A 848 31.86 -16.40 -22.80
CA THR A 848 30.94 -15.95 -23.84
C THR A 848 29.55 -16.38 -23.44
N VAL A 849 28.62 -15.43 -23.36
CA VAL A 849 27.22 -15.67 -22.97
C VAL A 849 26.33 -15.23 -24.14
N THR A 850 25.37 -16.08 -24.48
CA THR A 850 24.35 -15.75 -25.51
C THR A 850 22.97 -15.68 -24.88
N VAL A 851 22.09 -14.84 -25.42
CA VAL A 851 20.68 -14.75 -25.00
C VAL A 851 19.79 -14.70 -26.25
N ALA A 852 18.74 -15.51 -26.27
CA ALA A 852 17.75 -15.59 -27.34
C ALA A 852 16.35 -15.52 -26.78
N ALA A 853 15.44 -14.78 -27.43
CA ALA A 853 14.05 -14.67 -27.02
C ALA A 853 13.25 -15.91 -27.43
N VAL A 854 12.26 -16.29 -26.59
CA VAL A 854 11.35 -17.41 -26.84
C VAL A 854 9.92 -16.88 -26.98
N THR A 855 9.22 -17.30 -28.02
CA THR A 855 7.78 -17.03 -28.22
C THR A 855 7.04 -18.33 -28.50
N ALA A 856 5.73 -18.28 -28.71
CA ALA A 856 4.95 -19.43 -29.18
C ALA A 856 5.39 -19.94 -30.54
N ALA A 857 6.03 -19.11 -31.40
CA ALA A 857 6.63 -19.54 -32.68
C ALA A 857 7.96 -20.27 -32.51
N GLY A 858 8.60 -20.17 -31.35
CA GLY A 858 9.88 -20.82 -31.04
C GLY A 858 10.99 -19.90 -30.58
N LEU A 859 12.24 -20.39 -30.66
CA LEU A 859 13.45 -19.70 -30.24
C LEU A 859 13.97 -18.82 -31.36
N GLY A 860 14.11 -17.51 -31.11
CA GLY A 860 14.68 -16.53 -32.02
C GLY A 860 16.22 -16.58 -32.10
N PRO A 861 16.83 -15.72 -32.94
CA PRO A 861 18.28 -15.54 -32.99
C PRO A 861 18.85 -15.05 -31.65
N ALA A 862 20.10 -15.44 -31.36
CA ALA A 862 20.80 -15.07 -30.14
C ALA A 862 21.63 -13.79 -30.30
N ALA A 863 21.65 -12.96 -29.26
CA ALA A 863 22.64 -11.92 -29.05
C ALA A 863 23.79 -12.46 -28.18
N THR A 864 25.00 -11.96 -28.37
CA THR A 864 26.21 -12.49 -27.72
C THR A 864 27.01 -11.39 -27.03
N VAL A 865 27.57 -11.70 -25.89
CA VAL A 865 28.46 -10.83 -25.11
C VAL A 865 29.58 -11.66 -24.47
N THR A 866 30.77 -11.07 -24.32
CA THR A 866 31.92 -11.73 -23.67
C THR A 866 32.49 -10.82 -22.59
N ALA A 867 32.82 -11.39 -21.44
CA ALA A 867 33.51 -10.69 -20.36
C ALA A 867 34.37 -11.68 -19.55
N THR A 868 35.35 -11.14 -18.82
CA THR A 868 36.21 -11.91 -17.91
C THR A 868 35.77 -11.66 -16.47
N THR A 869 35.59 -12.72 -15.69
CA THR A 869 35.35 -12.63 -14.24
C THR A 869 36.53 -11.98 -13.52
N ARG A 870 36.23 -11.28 -12.42
CA ARG A 870 37.30 -10.67 -11.61
C ARG A 870 38.21 -11.75 -11.00
N SER A 871 39.49 -11.44 -10.84
CA SER A 871 40.41 -12.29 -10.12
C SER A 871 40.15 -12.17 -8.59
N THR A 872 40.41 -13.18 -7.82
CA THR A 872 40.23 -13.19 -6.35
C THR A 872 41.18 -12.25 -5.58
N THR A 873 42.07 -11.56 -6.29
CA THR A 873 43.11 -10.66 -5.74
C THR A 873 42.84 -9.18 -5.95
N GLN A 874 41.60 -8.81 -6.33
CA GLN A 874 41.18 -7.37 -6.45
C GLN A 874 40.03 -7.05 -5.51
#